data_c44456eb32903639312ab086acd0d019
#
_entry.id   c44456eb32903639312ab086acd0d019
#
_cell.length_a   1.000
_cell.length_b   1.000
_cell.length_c   1.000
_cell.angle_alpha   90.00
_cell.angle_beta   90.00
_cell.angle_gamma   90.00
#
_symmetry.space_group_name_H-M   'P 1'
#
loop_
_entity.id
_entity.type
_entity.pdbx_description
1 polymer ?
#
loop_
_entity_poly.entity_id
_entity_poly.type
_entity_poly.pdbx_seq_one_letter_code
_entity_poly.pdbx_strand_id
1 'polypeptide(L)'
;MDFYEKSLNILELPTVLEMLAAEAVTDGGREACFKLRPSADRLEVKNRLAETSAAKEMMVVRGSPSLSGIKDIRPSLSRADLGGSLNTIELLNIARVLQCARLVKGYTSDDKLGKSCIDHLFAALHANRFLEEKITGSIVGEDEIADSASSELANIRRKIRAAGARVRDCLQKIISSPSYAKVLQEPIITMRSDRFVVPVKAECKGAIPGLVHDISASGATLFIEPMAAVKANNELRELAAKEKTEIERILAELSADCAAHAEDIASDYSYLITLDGIFARAKLSYKLNGIEPELREKGVVLRRARHPLLPKDKAVPISLELGEDFDTLIITGPNTGGKTVTLKTIGLLNVMAQCGLHIPADDGSGVPVYRHVLADIGDEQSIEQNLSTFSANMTNIVHILGECDADSLLLFDELGAGTDPTEGAALAIAVIEHARKLGADVAATTHYAELKVYATNENGIQNASCEFDVETLSPTYRLLVGVPGKSNAFAISERLGLSKDIIDDAKARIGVQNASFEATIEKLEQTRALLERDRAETAKKLREAEESAKKAAFLRAELSVRLEKADEKARRDAERIISDARRTAEDTFAELDEMRRKMNEDEQAQEVNRARSELRRKLNESQSKVKAKQPEKPAEDKKSAREVRAGDTVEIKSMGVKAEVVDVNPDGSLNLRAGIMNVKLKPDDVYLIEGHAAKQKKQSVTLAGSTAARAAVSPEIDLRGMESIEAVNAAEQYIDSAVMGKLKTVTIIHGKGTGALRAAVQQMLKRNKAVKSYRLGRFGEGESGVTIVELK
;
A
#
# COMPACT_ATOMS: atom_id res chain seq x y z
N MET A 1 16.67 -23.16 -22.31
CA MET A 1 16.02 -22.30 -21.32
C MET A 1 14.60 -22.83 -21.18
N ASP A 2 14.15 -23.12 -20.02
CA ASP A 2 12.77 -23.53 -19.76
C ASP A 2 11.81 -22.44 -20.25
N PHE A 3 10.66 -22.81 -20.82
CA PHE A 3 9.73 -21.80 -21.37
C PHE A 3 9.19 -20.87 -20.29
N TYR A 4 9.03 -21.38 -19.07
CA TYR A 4 8.65 -20.57 -17.91
C TYR A 4 9.68 -19.47 -17.61
N GLU A 5 10.99 -19.79 -17.60
CA GLU A 5 12.05 -18.77 -17.43
C GLU A 5 12.05 -17.74 -18.58
N LYS A 6 11.70 -18.17 -19.82
CA LYS A 6 11.49 -17.23 -20.94
C LYS A 6 10.35 -16.27 -20.61
N SER A 7 9.22 -16.75 -20.10
CA SER A 7 8.06 -15.95 -19.73
C SER A 7 8.40 -14.94 -18.61
N LEU A 8 9.17 -15.34 -17.59
CA LEU A 8 9.63 -14.43 -16.52
C LEU A 8 10.50 -13.30 -17.06
N ASN A 9 11.34 -13.58 -18.08
CA ASN A 9 12.15 -12.55 -18.75
C ASN A 9 11.29 -11.59 -19.58
N ILE A 10 10.32 -12.12 -20.32
CA ILE A 10 9.35 -11.32 -21.09
C ILE A 10 8.55 -10.38 -20.18
N LEU A 11 8.18 -10.86 -18.99
CA LEU A 11 7.48 -10.09 -17.96
C LEU A 11 8.41 -9.12 -17.21
N GLU A 12 9.71 -9.09 -17.53
CA GLU A 12 10.68 -8.17 -16.95
C GLU A 12 10.90 -8.39 -15.41
N LEU A 13 10.64 -9.60 -14.90
CA LEU A 13 10.95 -9.94 -13.51
C LEU A 13 12.42 -9.71 -13.16
N PRO A 14 13.42 -10.06 -14.00
CA PRO A 14 14.83 -9.79 -13.69
C PRO A 14 15.11 -8.33 -13.38
N THR A 15 14.50 -7.38 -14.12
CA THR A 15 14.66 -5.95 -13.87
C THR A 15 14.08 -5.53 -12.51
N VAL A 16 12.96 -6.15 -12.08
CA VAL A 16 12.42 -5.93 -10.73
C VAL A 16 13.35 -6.52 -9.67
N LEU A 17 13.97 -7.68 -9.92
CA LEU A 17 14.96 -8.27 -9.02
C LEU A 17 16.25 -7.43 -8.94
N GLU A 18 16.65 -6.75 -10.01
CA GLU A 18 17.71 -5.75 -9.98
C GLU A 18 17.35 -4.57 -9.07
N MET A 19 16.12 -4.06 -9.19
CA MET A 19 15.62 -3.01 -8.29
C MET A 19 15.59 -3.47 -6.83
N LEU A 20 15.23 -4.73 -6.58
CA LEU A 20 15.24 -5.35 -5.26
C LEU A 20 16.66 -5.48 -4.71
N ALA A 21 17.59 -6.00 -5.52
CA ALA A 21 19.00 -6.16 -5.16
C ALA A 21 19.69 -4.81 -4.84
N ALA A 22 19.27 -3.73 -5.51
CA ALA A 22 19.75 -2.38 -5.21
C ALA A 22 19.34 -1.89 -3.80
N GLU A 23 18.26 -2.42 -3.22
CA GLU A 23 17.81 -2.10 -1.85
C GLU A 23 18.51 -2.95 -0.77
N ALA A 24 19.15 -4.08 -1.16
CA ALA A 24 19.94 -4.90 -0.26
C ALA A 24 21.28 -4.24 0.06
N VAL A 25 21.71 -4.34 1.30
CA VAL A 25 22.93 -3.69 1.81
C VAL A 25 24.15 -4.58 1.61
N THR A 26 24.01 -5.88 1.75
CA THR A 26 25.10 -6.85 1.70
C THR A 26 25.22 -7.51 0.31
N ASP A 27 26.42 -7.95 -0.04
CA ASP A 27 26.64 -8.66 -1.31
C ASP A 27 25.88 -9.99 -1.33
N GLY A 28 25.85 -10.72 -0.20
CA GLY A 28 25.07 -11.96 -0.06
C GLY A 28 23.57 -11.72 -0.16
N GLY A 29 23.04 -10.61 0.39
CA GLY A 29 21.64 -10.19 0.25
C GLY A 29 21.28 -9.85 -1.18
N ARG A 30 22.15 -9.18 -1.92
CA ARG A 30 21.98 -8.92 -3.36
C ARG A 30 21.92 -10.21 -4.16
N GLU A 31 22.84 -11.12 -3.90
CA GLU A 31 22.86 -12.44 -4.56
C GLU A 31 21.57 -13.22 -4.27
N ALA A 32 21.10 -13.22 -3.02
CA ALA A 32 19.83 -13.83 -2.63
C ALA A 32 18.64 -13.21 -3.35
N CYS A 33 18.62 -11.87 -3.53
CA CYS A 33 17.58 -11.19 -4.29
C CYS A 33 17.56 -11.62 -5.78
N PHE A 34 18.72 -11.77 -6.42
CA PHE A 34 18.80 -12.27 -7.81
C PHE A 34 18.35 -13.73 -7.97
N LYS A 35 18.53 -14.54 -6.93
CA LYS A 35 18.12 -15.96 -6.90
C LYS A 35 16.65 -16.15 -6.56
N LEU A 36 15.93 -15.10 -6.19
CA LEU A 36 14.51 -15.17 -5.84
C LEU A 36 13.69 -15.62 -7.05
N ARG A 37 12.80 -16.61 -6.84
CA ARG A 37 11.91 -17.13 -7.88
C ARG A 37 10.47 -17.18 -7.36
N PRO A 38 9.47 -17.04 -8.25
CA PRO A 38 8.07 -17.24 -7.89
C PRO A 38 7.86 -18.64 -7.36
N SER A 39 7.08 -18.78 -6.29
CA SER A 39 6.70 -20.07 -5.72
C SER A 39 5.25 -20.39 -6.11
N ALA A 40 4.98 -21.65 -6.43
CA ALA A 40 3.64 -22.18 -6.62
C ALA A 40 3.02 -22.70 -5.31
N ASP A 41 3.78 -22.71 -4.20
CA ASP A 41 3.25 -23.07 -2.88
C ASP A 41 2.60 -21.84 -2.21
N ARG A 42 1.28 -21.90 -2.06
CA ARG A 42 0.49 -20.84 -1.43
C ARG A 42 0.95 -20.51 -0.01
N LEU A 43 1.38 -21.51 0.77
CA LEU A 43 1.84 -21.28 2.14
C LEU A 43 3.17 -20.52 2.15
N GLU A 44 4.09 -20.90 1.26
CA GLU A 44 5.37 -20.24 1.11
C GLU A 44 5.18 -18.77 0.66
N VAL A 45 4.33 -18.54 -0.34
CA VAL A 45 4.01 -17.17 -0.80
C VAL A 45 3.42 -16.33 0.32
N LYS A 46 2.46 -16.89 1.08
CA LYS A 46 1.85 -16.20 2.24
C LYS A 46 2.90 -15.83 3.28
N ASN A 47 3.81 -16.75 3.60
CA ASN A 47 4.86 -16.48 4.57
C ASN A 47 5.81 -15.38 4.09
N ARG A 48 6.24 -15.44 2.82
CA ARG A 48 7.12 -14.42 2.22
C ARG A 48 6.47 -13.02 2.20
N LEU A 49 5.17 -12.93 1.90
CA LEU A 49 4.41 -11.66 1.95
C LEU A 49 4.30 -11.14 3.37
N ALA A 50 3.95 -12.01 4.33
CA ALA A 50 3.87 -11.65 5.74
C ALA A 50 5.22 -11.17 6.30
N GLU A 51 6.35 -11.81 5.91
CA GLU A 51 7.70 -11.36 6.25
C GLU A 51 7.97 -9.93 5.72
N THR A 52 7.55 -9.66 4.49
CA THR A 52 7.72 -8.34 3.86
C THR A 52 6.90 -7.27 4.59
N SER A 53 5.64 -7.56 4.95
CA SER A 53 4.78 -6.67 5.73
C SER A 53 5.32 -6.44 7.13
N ALA A 54 5.78 -7.49 7.80
CA ALA A 54 6.39 -7.40 9.12
C ALA A 54 7.62 -6.49 9.12
N ALA A 55 8.52 -6.66 8.16
CA ALA A 55 9.69 -5.80 8.02
C ALA A 55 9.29 -4.36 7.70
N LYS A 56 8.26 -4.16 6.87
CA LYS A 56 7.73 -2.83 6.55
C LYS A 56 7.18 -2.11 7.79
N GLU A 57 6.43 -2.80 8.64
CA GLU A 57 5.93 -2.26 9.91
C GLU A 57 7.08 -1.95 10.89
N MET A 58 8.05 -2.86 11.02
CA MET A 58 9.23 -2.64 11.85
C MET A 58 10.02 -1.39 11.42
N MET A 59 10.16 -1.17 10.11
CA MET A 59 10.85 0.01 9.57
C MET A 59 10.17 1.33 9.92
N VAL A 60 8.83 1.37 10.03
CA VAL A 60 8.08 2.57 10.45
C VAL A 60 8.44 2.95 11.88
N VAL A 61 8.62 1.97 12.76
CA VAL A 61 8.82 2.22 14.20
C VAL A 61 10.29 2.45 14.55
N ARG A 62 11.24 1.77 13.87
CA ARG A 62 12.67 1.69 14.27
C ARG A 62 13.66 1.98 13.15
N GLY A 63 13.18 2.19 11.90
CA GLY A 63 14.06 2.25 10.74
C GLY A 63 14.59 0.86 10.34
N SER A 64 15.53 0.82 9.39
CA SER A 64 16.13 -0.44 8.95
C SER A 64 17.25 -0.88 9.92
N PRO A 65 17.44 -2.18 10.17
CA PRO A 65 18.59 -2.67 10.93
C PRO A 65 19.90 -2.36 10.19
N SER A 66 20.99 -2.18 10.95
CA SER A 66 22.30 -1.90 10.36
C SER A 66 23.01 -3.18 9.97
N LEU A 67 23.02 -3.46 8.66
CA LEU A 67 23.64 -4.66 8.06
C LEU A 67 24.91 -4.34 7.25
N SER A 68 25.47 -3.13 7.38
CA SER A 68 26.56 -2.67 6.54
C SER A 68 27.90 -3.33 6.85
N GLY A 69 28.68 -3.59 5.79
CA GLY A 69 30.07 -4.06 5.90
C GLY A 69 30.22 -5.56 6.13
N ILE A 70 29.16 -6.34 5.99
CA ILE A 70 29.19 -7.81 6.06
C ILE A 70 29.70 -8.36 4.72
N LYS A 71 30.70 -9.25 4.79
CA LYS A 71 31.23 -10.02 3.64
C LYS A 71 31.01 -11.51 3.87
N ASP A 72 31.10 -12.30 2.80
CA ASP A 72 31.02 -13.76 2.93
C ASP A 72 32.25 -14.31 3.65
N ILE A 73 32.01 -14.85 4.84
CA ILE A 73 33.03 -15.43 5.73
C ILE A 73 33.12 -16.95 5.70
N ARG A 74 32.16 -17.61 5.02
CA ARG A 74 32.06 -19.08 5.01
C ARG A 74 33.32 -19.77 4.49
N PRO A 75 34.00 -19.30 3.42
CA PRO A 75 35.25 -19.88 2.96
C PRO A 75 36.38 -19.78 4.01
N SER A 76 36.41 -18.64 4.73
CA SER A 76 37.42 -18.44 5.80
C SER A 76 37.15 -19.33 7.00
N LEU A 77 35.87 -19.45 7.43
CA LEU A 77 35.47 -20.34 8.50
C LEU A 77 35.80 -21.81 8.17
N SER A 78 35.47 -22.27 6.95
CA SER A 78 35.80 -23.63 6.51
C SER A 78 37.30 -23.90 6.54
N ARG A 79 38.17 -22.92 6.20
CA ARG A 79 39.60 -23.04 6.27
C ARG A 79 40.10 -23.10 7.72
N ALA A 80 39.55 -22.27 8.61
CA ALA A 80 39.86 -22.29 10.03
C ALA A 80 39.50 -23.62 10.69
N ASP A 81 38.33 -24.16 10.35
CA ASP A 81 37.86 -25.46 10.86
C ASP A 81 38.78 -26.60 10.46
N LEU A 82 39.41 -26.52 9.29
CA LEU A 82 40.49 -27.45 8.85
C LEU A 82 41.85 -27.17 9.47
N GLY A 83 41.93 -26.28 10.45
CA GLY A 83 43.15 -25.89 11.14
C GLY A 83 44.03 -24.87 10.41
N GLY A 84 43.51 -24.19 9.39
CA GLY A 84 44.20 -23.12 8.68
C GLY A 84 44.19 -21.83 9.45
N SER A 85 45.30 -21.06 9.40
CA SER A 85 45.35 -19.71 9.97
C SER A 85 44.68 -18.69 9.05
N LEU A 86 43.87 -17.81 9.60
CA LEU A 86 43.22 -16.66 8.94
C LEU A 86 44.12 -15.43 9.01
N ASN A 87 44.02 -14.57 8.01
CA ASN A 87 44.69 -13.28 8.04
C ASN A 87 43.84 -12.21 8.79
N THR A 88 44.42 -11.04 8.99
CA THR A 88 43.80 -9.94 9.73
C THR A 88 42.48 -9.48 9.11
N ILE A 89 42.40 -9.38 7.77
CA ILE A 89 41.18 -8.95 7.04
C ILE A 89 40.06 -9.98 7.24
N GLU A 90 40.35 -11.26 7.17
CA GLU A 90 39.36 -12.34 7.35
C GLU A 90 38.82 -12.35 8.78
N LEU A 91 39.68 -12.18 9.78
CA LEU A 91 39.28 -12.10 11.19
C LEU A 91 38.43 -10.84 11.45
N LEU A 92 38.78 -9.69 10.88
CA LEU A 92 37.99 -8.48 10.98
C LEU A 92 36.61 -8.62 10.30
N ASN A 93 36.52 -9.34 9.18
CA ASN A 93 35.24 -9.63 8.56
C ASN A 93 34.36 -10.54 9.45
N ILE A 94 34.95 -11.54 10.13
CA ILE A 94 34.26 -12.36 11.12
C ILE A 94 33.78 -11.50 12.30
N ALA A 95 34.68 -10.65 12.85
CA ALA A 95 34.28 -9.73 13.92
C ALA A 95 33.15 -8.79 13.52
N ARG A 96 33.12 -8.35 12.24
CA ARG A 96 32.03 -7.52 11.73
C ARG A 96 30.71 -8.28 11.68
N VAL A 97 30.70 -9.56 11.29
CA VAL A 97 29.49 -10.41 11.34
C VAL A 97 29.01 -10.57 12.79
N LEU A 98 29.88 -10.89 13.73
CA LEU A 98 29.55 -11.00 15.16
C LEU A 98 28.97 -9.70 15.74
N GLN A 99 29.59 -8.57 15.41
CA GLN A 99 29.10 -7.25 15.80
C GLN A 99 27.71 -6.99 15.26
N CYS A 100 27.49 -7.29 13.97
CA CYS A 100 26.22 -7.11 13.30
C CYS A 100 25.16 -8.01 13.93
N ALA A 101 25.44 -9.31 14.16
CA ALA A 101 24.54 -10.26 14.80
C ALA A 101 24.09 -9.74 16.18
N ARG A 102 25.01 -9.23 16.99
CA ARG A 102 24.73 -8.65 18.30
C ARG A 102 23.81 -7.42 18.20
N LEU A 103 24.08 -6.49 17.28
CA LEU A 103 23.29 -5.27 17.10
C LEU A 103 21.88 -5.59 16.55
N VAL A 104 21.79 -6.50 15.59
CA VAL A 104 20.54 -6.93 14.98
C VAL A 104 19.70 -7.75 15.96
N LYS A 105 20.28 -8.59 16.79
CA LYS A 105 19.59 -9.27 17.89
C LYS A 105 18.96 -8.28 18.87
N GLY A 106 19.63 -7.17 19.13
CA GLY A 106 19.12 -6.08 19.98
C GLY A 106 18.00 -5.26 19.34
N TYR A 107 17.79 -5.37 18.02
CA TYR A 107 16.78 -4.59 17.28
C TYR A 107 15.34 -4.90 17.74
N THR A 108 15.04 -6.13 18.16
CA THR A 108 13.72 -6.57 18.62
C THR A 108 13.57 -6.57 20.15
N SER A 109 14.55 -6.12 20.92
CA SER A 109 14.56 -6.24 22.40
C SER A 109 13.58 -5.35 23.15
N ASP A 110 12.93 -4.38 22.50
CA ASP A 110 11.93 -3.50 23.11
C ASP A 110 10.50 -4.00 22.81
N ASP A 111 9.66 -4.15 23.84
CA ASP A 111 8.25 -4.60 23.78
C ASP A 111 7.27 -3.69 23.02
N LYS A 112 7.75 -2.71 22.26
CA LYS A 112 6.91 -1.74 21.53
C LYS A 112 6.25 -2.29 20.27
N LEU A 113 6.73 -3.41 19.76
CA LEU A 113 6.15 -4.12 18.62
C LEU A 113 5.54 -5.42 19.14
N GLY A 114 4.30 -5.72 18.72
CA GLY A 114 3.70 -7.04 18.92
C GLY A 114 4.59 -8.13 18.29
N LYS A 115 4.33 -9.39 18.61
CA LYS A 115 5.06 -10.53 18.02
C LYS A 115 4.91 -10.53 16.50
N SER A 116 6.04 -10.59 15.81
CA SER A 116 6.14 -10.62 14.35
C SER A 116 6.52 -12.02 13.85
N CYS A 117 6.12 -12.37 12.62
CA CYS A 117 6.47 -13.65 12.00
C CYS A 117 7.98 -13.83 11.79
N ILE A 118 8.77 -12.74 11.73
CA ILE A 118 10.24 -12.78 11.55
C ILE A 118 11.03 -12.71 12.84
N ASP A 119 10.38 -12.61 14.01
CA ASP A 119 11.08 -12.53 15.33
C ASP A 119 11.98 -13.73 15.58
N HIS A 120 11.64 -14.89 15.07
CA HIS A 120 12.44 -16.11 15.20
C HIS A 120 13.84 -15.96 14.55
N LEU A 121 13.97 -15.18 13.47
CA LEU A 121 15.27 -14.93 12.81
C LEU A 121 16.18 -14.09 13.68
N PHE A 122 15.64 -13.09 14.39
CA PHE A 122 16.40 -12.27 15.33
C PHE A 122 16.78 -13.05 16.58
N ALA A 123 15.88 -13.91 17.08
CA ALA A 123 16.12 -14.72 18.25
C ALA A 123 17.20 -15.79 18.00
N ALA A 124 17.28 -16.32 16.78
CA ALA A 124 18.25 -17.34 16.38
C ALA A 124 19.70 -16.82 16.28
N LEU A 125 19.92 -15.51 16.23
CA LEU A 125 21.27 -14.93 16.17
C LEU A 125 22.04 -15.20 17.47
N HIS A 126 23.33 -15.52 17.35
CA HIS A 126 24.25 -15.80 18.46
C HIS A 126 25.13 -14.57 18.71
N ALA A 127 24.95 -13.91 19.85
CA ALA A 127 25.78 -12.76 20.21
C ALA A 127 27.05 -13.23 20.96
N ASN A 128 28.17 -13.47 20.27
CA ASN A 128 29.44 -13.81 20.89
C ASN A 128 30.31 -12.56 21.04
N ARG A 129 29.96 -11.74 22.04
CA ARG A 129 30.67 -10.51 22.34
C ARG A 129 32.14 -10.74 22.73
N PHE A 130 32.42 -11.83 23.41
CA PHE A 130 33.76 -12.14 23.84
C PHE A 130 34.71 -12.33 22.65
N LEU A 131 34.31 -13.10 21.65
CA LEU A 131 35.10 -13.32 20.44
C LEU A 131 35.22 -12.05 19.60
N GLU A 132 34.12 -11.27 19.48
CA GLU A 132 34.12 -9.95 18.83
C GLU A 132 35.18 -9.03 19.45
N GLU A 133 35.16 -8.86 20.78
CA GLU A 133 36.07 -7.98 21.49
C GLU A 133 37.53 -8.51 21.47
N LYS A 134 37.73 -9.83 21.51
CA LYS A 134 39.07 -10.45 21.41
C LYS A 134 39.71 -10.17 20.03
N ILE A 135 38.97 -10.30 18.96
CA ILE A 135 39.46 -10.03 17.61
C ILE A 135 39.71 -8.52 17.42
N THR A 136 38.74 -7.66 17.72
CA THR A 136 38.84 -6.22 17.52
C THR A 136 39.84 -5.55 18.46
N GLY A 137 40.06 -6.12 19.64
CA GLY A 137 41.11 -5.68 20.56
C GLY A 137 42.50 -6.12 20.16
N SER A 138 42.63 -7.20 19.38
CA SER A 138 43.91 -7.72 18.89
C SER A 138 44.32 -7.15 17.54
N ILE A 139 43.36 -6.76 16.69
CA ILE A 139 43.58 -6.26 15.31
C ILE A 139 43.03 -4.85 15.20
N VAL A 140 43.91 -3.87 14.98
CA VAL A 140 43.53 -2.45 14.88
C VAL A 140 43.21 -2.05 13.45
N GLY A 141 43.81 -2.68 12.47
CA GLY A 141 43.64 -2.39 11.04
C GLY A 141 43.96 -3.58 10.18
N GLU A 142 43.76 -3.46 8.86
CA GLU A 142 43.92 -4.57 7.91
C GLU A 142 45.30 -5.21 7.95
N ASP A 143 46.37 -4.43 8.22
CA ASP A 143 47.75 -4.90 8.29
C ASP A 143 48.40 -4.72 9.69
N GLU A 144 47.60 -4.36 10.70
CA GLU A 144 48.14 -3.92 11.99
C GLU A 144 47.52 -4.72 13.16
N ILE A 145 48.41 -5.39 13.90
CA ILE A 145 48.06 -6.05 15.16
C ILE A 145 48.44 -5.14 16.32
N ALA A 146 47.53 -5.01 17.30
CA ALA A 146 47.72 -4.20 18.48
C ALA A 146 48.88 -4.65 19.34
N ASP A 147 49.61 -3.76 19.95
CA ASP A 147 50.63 -4.08 20.97
C ASP A 147 50.02 -4.87 22.14
N SER A 148 48.77 -4.61 22.44
CA SER A 148 47.96 -5.26 23.49
C SER A 148 47.48 -6.68 23.15
N ALA A 149 47.63 -7.15 21.91
CA ALA A 149 47.20 -8.48 21.49
C ALA A 149 47.86 -9.62 22.27
N SER A 150 49.12 -9.42 22.67
CA SER A 150 49.77 -10.29 23.66
C SER A 150 50.83 -9.52 24.46
N SER A 151 51.08 -9.94 25.70
CA SER A 151 52.13 -9.41 26.54
C SER A 151 53.53 -9.60 25.93
N GLU A 152 53.74 -10.68 25.19
CA GLU A 152 54.98 -11.00 24.51
C GLU A 152 55.19 -10.08 23.31
N LEU A 153 54.20 -9.82 22.47
CA LEU A 153 54.28 -8.89 21.37
C LEU A 153 54.63 -7.48 21.84
N ALA A 154 53.99 -6.99 22.90
CA ALA A 154 54.29 -5.71 23.52
C ALA A 154 55.74 -5.60 23.98
N ASN A 155 56.26 -6.70 24.58
CA ASN A 155 57.65 -6.80 25.04
C ASN A 155 58.61 -6.77 23.86
N ILE A 156 58.35 -7.57 22.80
CA ILE A 156 59.19 -7.64 21.58
C ILE A 156 59.23 -6.23 20.92
N ARG A 157 58.11 -5.61 20.70
CA ARG A 157 58.04 -4.28 20.05
C ARG A 157 58.71 -3.19 20.89
N ARG A 158 58.62 -3.28 22.24
CA ARG A 158 59.40 -2.38 23.11
C ARG A 158 60.90 -2.59 22.96
N LYS A 159 61.38 -3.84 22.85
CA LYS A 159 62.77 -4.14 22.59
C LYS A 159 63.21 -3.69 21.19
N ILE A 160 62.36 -3.85 20.16
CA ILE A 160 62.62 -3.35 18.79
C ILE A 160 62.83 -1.82 18.83
N ARG A 161 61.94 -1.08 19.48
CA ARG A 161 62.06 0.38 19.63
C ARG A 161 63.35 0.78 20.33
N ALA A 162 63.73 0.06 21.41
CA ALA A 162 64.97 0.32 22.16
C ALA A 162 66.21 -0.03 21.36
N ALA A 163 66.29 -1.17 20.64
CA ALA A 163 67.35 -1.56 19.75
C ALA A 163 67.48 -0.57 18.56
N GLY A 164 66.37 -0.14 17.96
CA GLY A 164 66.35 0.85 16.89
C GLY A 164 66.91 2.19 17.34
N ALA A 165 66.56 2.67 18.54
CA ALA A 165 67.15 3.87 19.12
C ALA A 165 68.65 3.74 19.29
N ARG A 166 69.13 2.61 19.82
CA ARG A 166 70.61 2.35 20.01
C ARG A 166 71.35 2.38 18.67
N VAL A 167 70.80 1.79 17.60
CA VAL A 167 71.38 1.82 16.26
C VAL A 167 71.42 3.26 15.74
N ARG A 168 70.35 3.99 15.84
CA ARG A 168 70.26 5.39 15.38
C ARG A 168 71.26 6.27 16.14
N ASP A 169 71.32 6.17 17.45
CA ASP A 169 72.31 6.92 18.27
C ASP A 169 73.75 6.59 17.91
N CYS A 170 74.05 5.32 17.63
CA CYS A 170 75.38 4.87 17.17
C CYS A 170 75.72 5.47 15.80
N LEU A 171 74.79 5.39 14.86
CA LEU A 171 75.02 5.94 13.50
C LEU A 171 75.02 7.47 13.49
N GLN A 172 74.20 8.11 14.33
CA GLN A 172 74.21 9.57 14.50
C GLN A 172 75.59 10.10 14.97
N LYS A 173 76.21 9.40 15.88
CA LYS A 173 77.64 9.76 16.30
C LYS A 173 78.62 9.65 15.16
N ILE A 174 78.41 8.75 14.19
CA ILE A 174 79.28 8.59 13.02
C ILE A 174 79.04 9.71 12.03
N ILE A 175 77.74 9.97 11.64
CA ILE A 175 77.46 11.03 10.63
C ILE A 175 77.70 12.43 11.13
N SER A 176 77.63 12.70 12.46
CA SER A 176 77.96 14.01 13.02
C SER A 176 79.47 14.21 13.35
N SER A 177 80.26 13.17 13.19
CA SER A 177 81.73 13.30 13.47
C SER A 177 82.43 14.05 12.33
N PRO A 178 83.20 15.12 12.66
CA PRO A 178 83.96 15.79 11.65
C PRO A 178 85.00 14.92 10.92
N SER A 179 85.45 13.85 11.53
CA SER A 179 86.40 12.91 10.97
C SER A 179 85.84 12.14 9.77
N TYR A 180 84.55 11.90 9.77
CA TYR A 180 83.86 11.13 8.67
C TYR A 180 83.14 12.05 7.67
N ALA A 181 83.10 13.38 7.91
CA ALA A 181 82.32 14.31 7.03
C ALA A 181 82.80 14.30 5.54
N LYS A 182 84.08 14.05 5.25
CA LYS A 182 84.59 13.91 3.89
C LYS A 182 84.45 12.55 3.28
N VAL A 183 84.20 11.54 4.10
CA VAL A 183 84.08 10.11 3.76
C VAL A 183 82.69 9.70 3.37
N LEU A 184 81.74 10.32 4.02
CA LEU A 184 80.31 10.10 3.71
C LEU A 184 79.90 10.75 2.39
N GLN A 185 79.12 10.06 1.62
CA GLN A 185 78.48 10.61 0.43
C GLN A 185 77.40 11.69 0.81
N GLU A 186 76.58 11.33 1.81
CA GLU A 186 75.61 12.19 2.46
C GLU A 186 75.59 11.87 3.97
N PRO A 187 75.38 12.92 4.86
CA PRO A 187 75.31 12.67 6.30
C PRO A 187 73.86 12.18 6.73
N ILE A 188 73.48 11.07 6.20
CA ILE A 188 72.11 10.45 6.47
C ILE A 188 72.28 8.99 6.97
N ILE A 189 71.26 8.57 7.68
CA ILE A 189 71.08 7.14 8.03
C ILE A 189 70.01 6.60 7.07
N THR A 190 70.30 5.50 6.41
CA THR A 190 69.36 4.84 5.50
C THR A 190 69.22 3.36 5.86
N MET A 191 68.22 2.69 5.28
CA MET A 191 68.00 1.27 5.46
C MET A 191 68.29 0.53 4.15
N ARG A 192 69.05 -0.55 4.19
CA ARG A 192 69.30 -1.47 3.09
C ARG A 192 69.27 -2.91 3.62
N SER A 193 68.55 -3.78 2.96
CA SER A 193 68.42 -5.21 3.37
C SER A 193 68.07 -5.38 4.86
N ASP A 194 67.09 -4.55 5.33
CA ASP A 194 66.61 -4.49 6.73
C ASP A 194 67.69 -4.12 7.76
N ARG A 195 68.68 -3.38 7.34
CA ARG A 195 69.76 -2.88 8.22
C ARG A 195 69.93 -1.38 8.08
N PHE A 196 70.18 -0.73 9.19
CA PHE A 196 70.55 0.65 9.21
C PHE A 196 72.04 0.81 8.79
N VAL A 197 72.28 1.56 7.75
CA VAL A 197 73.58 1.77 7.12
C VAL A 197 73.87 3.27 6.89
N VAL A 198 75.15 3.59 6.63
CA VAL A 198 75.55 4.92 6.20
C VAL A 198 76.08 4.88 4.75
N PRO A 199 75.75 5.90 3.89
CA PRO A 199 76.26 5.98 2.53
C PRO A 199 77.72 6.53 2.54
N VAL A 200 78.67 5.74 2.07
CA VAL A 200 80.13 6.05 2.02
C VAL A 200 80.61 6.16 0.57
N LYS A 201 81.47 7.07 0.24
CA LYS A 201 82.04 7.16 -1.09
C LYS A 201 82.84 5.94 -1.43
N ALA A 202 82.68 5.37 -2.63
CA ALA A 202 83.35 4.11 -3.02
C ALA A 202 84.91 4.23 -2.87
N GLU A 203 85.52 5.40 -3.11
CA GLU A 203 86.96 5.66 -2.94
C GLU A 203 87.36 5.60 -1.49
N CYS A 204 86.49 5.75 -0.52
CA CYS A 204 86.74 5.80 0.90
C CYS A 204 86.32 4.45 1.61
N LYS A 205 86.22 3.33 0.89
CA LYS A 205 85.75 2.04 1.39
C LYS A 205 86.34 1.57 2.71
N GLY A 206 87.62 1.90 3.00
CA GLY A 206 88.32 1.49 4.25
C GLY A 206 88.26 2.47 5.39
N ALA A 207 87.63 3.66 5.19
CA ALA A 207 87.64 4.74 6.19
C ALA A 207 86.67 4.50 7.37
N ILE A 208 85.59 3.79 7.15
CA ILE A 208 84.62 3.32 8.16
C ILE A 208 84.68 1.80 8.24
N PRO A 209 85.16 1.24 9.35
CA PRO A 209 85.15 -0.22 9.56
C PRO A 209 83.72 -0.70 9.60
N GLY A 210 83.37 -1.61 8.68
CA GLY A 210 82.00 -2.08 8.58
C GLY A 210 81.74 -3.11 7.43
N LEU A 211 80.53 -3.59 7.35
CA LEU A 211 80.09 -4.51 6.30
C LEU A 211 79.34 -3.72 5.17
N VAL A 212 79.70 -4.00 3.93
CA VAL A 212 78.99 -3.44 2.77
C VAL A 212 77.79 -4.31 2.52
N HIS A 213 76.58 -3.71 2.58
CA HIS A 213 75.33 -4.38 2.33
C HIS A 213 74.74 -4.11 0.95
N ASP A 214 75.07 -2.95 0.38
CA ASP A 214 74.55 -2.58 -0.93
C ASP A 214 75.53 -1.60 -1.63
N ILE A 215 75.36 -1.48 -2.94
CA ILE A 215 76.17 -0.54 -3.75
C ILE A 215 75.21 0.20 -4.68
N SER A 216 75.37 1.50 -4.78
CA SER A 216 74.53 2.34 -5.67
C SER A 216 74.64 1.87 -7.13
N ALA A 217 73.60 2.10 -7.95
CA ALA A 217 73.58 1.71 -9.36
C ALA A 217 74.76 2.28 -10.16
N SER A 218 75.30 3.45 -9.79
CA SER A 218 76.47 4.07 -10.40
C SER A 218 77.82 3.57 -9.88
N GLY A 219 77.80 2.71 -8.84
CA GLY A 219 79.01 2.22 -8.17
C GLY A 219 79.71 3.26 -7.28
N ALA A 220 79.24 4.50 -7.22
CA ALA A 220 79.93 5.64 -6.55
C ALA A 220 79.69 5.64 -5.02
N THR A 221 78.65 4.93 -4.51
CA THR A 221 78.25 4.93 -3.09
C THR A 221 78.16 3.50 -2.56
N LEU A 222 78.90 3.24 -1.45
CA LEU A 222 78.74 1.97 -0.69
C LEU A 222 77.91 2.21 0.53
N PHE A 223 76.85 1.35 0.72
CA PHE A 223 76.04 1.37 1.92
C PHE A 223 76.70 0.45 2.97
N ILE A 224 77.37 1.10 3.92
CA ILE A 224 78.18 0.39 4.94
C ILE A 224 77.40 0.34 6.25
N GLU A 225 77.29 -0.87 6.80
CA GLU A 225 76.92 -1.08 8.22
C GLU A 225 78.19 -0.96 9.10
N PRO A 226 78.36 0.06 9.91
CA PRO A 226 79.54 0.20 10.77
C PRO A 226 79.60 -0.94 11.81
N MET A 227 80.77 -1.46 12.13
CA MET A 227 80.98 -2.53 13.13
C MET A 227 80.35 -2.23 14.48
N ALA A 228 80.29 -0.95 14.88
CA ALA A 228 79.61 -0.50 16.07
C ALA A 228 78.08 -0.72 16.05
N ALA A 229 77.41 -0.73 14.86
CA ALA A 229 75.98 -0.96 14.70
C ALA A 229 75.61 -2.43 14.43
N VAL A 230 76.58 -3.29 14.01
CA VAL A 230 76.33 -4.68 13.58
C VAL A 230 75.54 -5.48 14.64
N LYS A 231 75.98 -5.40 15.90
CA LYS A 231 75.36 -6.13 17.03
C LYS A 231 73.91 -5.73 17.23
N ALA A 232 73.61 -4.42 17.19
CA ALA A 232 72.25 -3.90 17.40
C ALA A 232 71.35 -4.14 16.18
N ASN A 233 71.85 -4.08 14.93
CA ASN A 233 71.14 -4.46 13.73
C ASN A 233 70.81 -5.98 13.69
N ASN A 234 71.78 -6.84 14.17
CA ASN A 234 71.46 -8.27 14.30
C ASN A 234 70.37 -8.54 15.33
N GLU A 235 70.43 -7.83 16.49
CA GLU A 235 69.35 -7.89 17.50
C GLU A 235 68.00 -7.44 16.92
N LEU A 236 67.97 -6.35 16.14
CA LEU A 236 66.75 -5.91 15.45
C LEU A 236 66.16 -6.97 14.52
N ARG A 237 67.02 -7.59 13.72
CA ARG A 237 66.59 -8.65 12.78
C ARG A 237 66.05 -9.86 13.52
N GLU A 238 66.73 -10.28 14.62
CA GLU A 238 66.24 -11.38 15.46
C GLU A 238 64.91 -11.05 16.12
N LEU A 239 64.74 -9.82 16.62
CA LEU A 239 63.49 -9.38 17.21
C LEU A 239 62.37 -9.26 16.18
N ALA A 240 62.64 -8.81 14.95
CA ALA A 240 61.67 -8.75 13.86
C ALA A 240 61.18 -10.16 13.46
N ALA A 241 62.10 -11.15 13.44
CA ALA A 241 61.71 -12.51 13.21
C ALA A 241 60.82 -13.09 14.34
N LYS A 242 61.16 -12.77 15.61
CA LYS A 242 60.31 -13.11 16.77
C LYS A 242 58.94 -12.43 16.73
N GLU A 243 58.92 -11.16 16.32
CA GLU A 243 57.66 -10.43 16.14
C GLU A 243 56.75 -11.15 15.12
N LYS A 244 57.28 -11.51 13.97
CA LYS A 244 56.57 -12.24 12.95
C LYS A 244 56.01 -13.58 13.46
N THR A 245 56.83 -14.36 14.14
CA THR A 245 56.40 -15.64 14.73
C THR A 245 55.32 -15.46 15.78
N GLU A 246 55.40 -14.42 16.61
CA GLU A 246 54.39 -14.13 17.61
C GLU A 246 53.06 -13.63 16.96
N ILE A 247 53.13 -12.85 15.90
CA ILE A 247 51.96 -12.49 15.09
C ILE A 247 51.30 -13.71 14.50
N GLU A 248 52.06 -14.60 13.89
CA GLU A 248 51.55 -15.89 13.36
C GLU A 248 50.86 -16.73 14.42
N ARG A 249 51.43 -16.77 15.64
CA ARG A 249 50.82 -17.45 16.78
C ARG A 249 49.49 -16.82 17.21
N ILE A 250 49.45 -15.49 17.30
CA ILE A 250 48.22 -14.76 17.66
C ILE A 250 47.12 -15.00 16.61
N LEU A 251 47.44 -14.91 15.33
CA LEU A 251 46.50 -15.19 14.25
C LEU A 251 46.01 -16.65 14.28
N ALA A 252 46.87 -17.61 14.54
CA ALA A 252 46.48 -19.01 14.67
C ALA A 252 45.55 -19.24 15.87
N GLU A 253 45.81 -18.57 17.02
CA GLU A 253 44.93 -18.66 18.20
C GLU A 253 43.56 -18.07 17.92
N LEU A 254 43.48 -16.86 17.33
CA LEU A 254 42.21 -16.26 16.95
C LEU A 254 41.46 -17.10 15.91
N SER A 255 42.19 -17.73 15.00
CA SER A 255 41.58 -18.62 13.98
C SER A 255 41.00 -19.87 14.62
N ALA A 256 41.66 -20.46 15.60
CA ALA A 256 41.15 -21.60 16.36
C ALA A 256 39.92 -21.23 17.20
N ASP A 257 39.88 -20.05 17.79
CA ASP A 257 38.70 -19.57 18.48
C ASP A 257 37.52 -19.36 17.50
N CYS A 258 37.76 -18.84 16.30
CA CYS A 258 36.72 -18.74 15.27
C CYS A 258 36.25 -20.15 14.81
N ALA A 259 37.14 -21.11 14.67
CA ALA A 259 36.82 -22.50 14.32
C ALA A 259 35.93 -23.17 15.37
N ALA A 260 36.21 -22.93 16.67
CA ALA A 260 35.39 -23.46 17.76
C ALA A 260 33.92 -22.96 17.74
N HIS A 261 33.60 -21.86 17.04
CA HIS A 261 32.30 -21.28 16.88
C HIS A 261 31.85 -21.18 15.42
N ALA A 262 32.46 -21.97 14.51
CA ALA A 262 32.27 -21.82 13.07
C ALA A 262 30.83 -22.04 12.64
N GLU A 263 30.11 -23.03 13.19
CA GLU A 263 28.70 -23.30 12.88
C GLU A 263 27.78 -22.15 13.28
N ASP A 264 27.94 -21.62 14.50
CA ASP A 264 27.15 -20.49 15.00
C ASP A 264 27.36 -19.25 14.14
N ILE A 265 28.64 -18.94 13.82
CA ILE A 265 29.01 -17.76 13.02
C ILE A 265 28.49 -17.89 11.57
N ALA A 266 28.56 -19.09 10.98
CA ALA A 266 28.02 -19.34 9.64
C ALA A 266 26.49 -19.26 9.60
N SER A 267 25.82 -19.73 10.68
CA SER A 267 24.37 -19.58 10.85
C SER A 267 23.97 -18.13 11.00
N ASP A 268 24.68 -17.35 11.81
CA ASP A 268 24.46 -15.91 11.98
C ASP A 268 24.58 -15.17 10.65
N TYR A 269 25.63 -15.47 9.86
CA TYR A 269 25.78 -14.91 8.54
C TYR A 269 24.55 -15.21 7.66
N SER A 270 24.07 -16.45 7.67
CA SER A 270 22.90 -16.86 6.87
C SER A 270 21.64 -16.15 7.31
N TYR A 271 21.38 -16.00 8.61
CA TYR A 271 20.23 -15.25 9.13
C TYR A 271 20.31 -13.76 8.80
N LEU A 272 21.49 -13.15 8.89
CA LEU A 272 21.70 -11.75 8.52
C LEU A 272 21.43 -11.50 7.03
N ILE A 273 21.85 -12.40 6.15
CA ILE A 273 21.57 -12.35 4.70
C ILE A 273 20.08 -12.50 4.43
N THR A 274 19.41 -13.44 5.13
CA THR A 274 17.94 -13.61 5.01
C THR A 274 17.21 -12.34 5.45
N LEU A 275 17.58 -11.76 6.58
CA LEU A 275 17.02 -10.49 7.06
C LEU A 275 17.27 -9.35 6.07
N ASP A 276 18.49 -9.25 5.50
CA ASP A 276 18.77 -8.21 4.48
C ASP A 276 17.85 -8.34 3.27
N GLY A 277 17.59 -9.55 2.78
CA GLY A 277 16.64 -9.81 1.70
C GLY A 277 15.21 -9.44 2.06
N ILE A 278 14.75 -9.76 3.29
CA ILE A 278 13.41 -9.40 3.78
C ILE A 278 13.26 -7.87 3.88
N PHE A 279 14.25 -7.18 4.47
CA PHE A 279 14.23 -5.73 4.57
C PHE A 279 14.39 -5.03 3.21
N ALA A 280 15.11 -5.65 2.25
CA ALA A 280 15.17 -5.16 0.88
C ALA A 280 13.78 -5.21 0.20
N ARG A 281 13.00 -6.29 0.40
CA ARG A 281 11.61 -6.40 -0.07
C ARG A 281 10.72 -5.30 0.53
N ALA A 282 10.87 -5.02 1.82
CA ALA A 282 10.14 -3.95 2.50
C ALA A 282 10.52 -2.55 1.97
N LYS A 283 11.82 -2.28 1.74
CA LYS A 283 12.28 -1.01 1.13
C LYS A 283 11.75 -0.83 -0.28
N LEU A 284 11.79 -1.88 -1.11
CA LEU A 284 11.21 -1.86 -2.44
C LEU A 284 9.71 -1.59 -2.41
N SER A 285 8.99 -2.18 -1.43
CA SER A 285 7.56 -1.88 -1.20
C SER A 285 7.32 -0.39 -0.95
N TYR A 286 8.13 0.27 -0.11
CA TYR A 286 8.03 1.72 0.08
C TYR A 286 8.31 2.51 -1.19
N LYS A 287 9.36 2.13 -1.90
CA LYS A 287 9.76 2.78 -3.16
C LYS A 287 8.67 2.71 -4.22
N LEU A 288 7.97 1.59 -4.31
CA LEU A 288 6.88 1.37 -5.27
C LEU A 288 5.51 1.85 -4.77
N ASN A 289 5.35 2.27 -3.50
CA ASN A 289 4.07 2.44 -2.80
C ASN A 289 3.25 1.14 -2.86
N GLY A 290 3.93 0.00 -2.68
CA GLY A 290 3.34 -1.31 -2.77
C GLY A 290 2.50 -1.66 -1.54
N ILE A 291 1.47 -2.47 -1.78
CA ILE A 291 0.63 -3.08 -0.76
C ILE A 291 0.85 -4.59 -0.75
N GLU A 292 0.57 -5.25 0.36
CA GLU A 292 0.44 -6.71 0.41
C GLU A 292 -0.81 -7.11 -0.36
N PRO A 293 -0.70 -7.91 -1.46
CA PRO A 293 -1.88 -8.39 -2.17
C PRO A 293 -2.61 -9.46 -1.36
N GLU A 294 -3.94 -9.47 -1.43
CA GLU A 294 -4.74 -10.56 -0.89
C GLU A 294 -4.49 -11.85 -1.70
N LEU A 295 -4.16 -12.97 -1.03
CA LEU A 295 -4.03 -14.25 -1.70
C LEU A 295 -5.41 -14.88 -1.89
N ARG A 296 -5.92 -14.82 -3.12
CA ARG A 296 -7.22 -15.35 -3.52
C ARG A 296 -7.12 -16.84 -3.88
N GLU A 297 -8.24 -17.54 -3.85
CA GLU A 297 -8.29 -18.93 -4.35
C GLU A 297 -8.31 -18.98 -5.87
N LYS A 298 -9.04 -18.01 -6.47
CA LYS A 298 -9.13 -17.79 -7.91
C LYS A 298 -9.22 -16.31 -8.20
N GLY A 299 -8.84 -15.96 -9.39
CA GLY A 299 -9.05 -14.64 -9.96
C GLY A 299 -8.08 -13.57 -9.49
N VAL A 300 -7.63 -12.79 -10.44
CA VAL A 300 -6.81 -11.59 -10.26
C VAL A 300 -7.74 -10.38 -10.10
N VAL A 301 -7.59 -9.63 -9.03
CA VAL A 301 -8.29 -8.34 -8.83
C VAL A 301 -7.24 -7.27 -8.64
N LEU A 302 -7.11 -6.38 -9.59
CA LEU A 302 -6.19 -5.25 -9.54
C LEU A 302 -6.96 -3.94 -9.44
N ARG A 303 -6.72 -3.17 -8.39
CA ARG A 303 -7.31 -1.85 -8.17
C ARG A 303 -6.24 -0.79 -8.29
N ARG A 304 -6.38 0.08 -9.29
CA ARG A 304 -5.43 1.16 -9.59
C ARG A 304 -3.96 0.71 -9.61
N ALA A 305 -3.73 -0.48 -10.13
CA ALA A 305 -2.41 -1.08 -10.24
C ALA A 305 -1.55 -0.34 -11.28
N ARG A 306 -0.26 -0.24 -11.02
CA ARG A 306 0.72 0.40 -11.91
C ARG A 306 1.83 -0.56 -12.27
N HIS A 307 2.37 -0.42 -13.47
CA HIS A 307 3.56 -1.16 -13.86
C HIS A 307 4.79 -0.65 -13.06
N PRO A 308 5.51 -1.52 -12.32
CA PRO A 308 6.56 -1.10 -11.38
C PRO A 308 7.75 -0.41 -12.04
N LEU A 309 8.02 -0.69 -13.31
CA LEU A 309 9.15 -0.13 -14.06
C LEU A 309 8.83 1.22 -14.74
N LEU A 310 7.58 1.66 -14.72
CA LEU A 310 7.21 2.97 -15.24
C LEU A 310 7.37 4.05 -14.17
N PRO A 311 7.82 5.27 -14.55
CA PRO A 311 7.87 6.41 -13.63
C PRO A 311 6.50 6.68 -13.00
N LYS A 312 6.46 6.89 -11.68
CA LYS A 312 5.21 7.04 -10.90
C LYS A 312 4.27 8.13 -11.40
N ASP A 313 4.84 9.21 -11.89
CA ASP A 313 4.16 10.39 -12.43
C ASP A 313 3.58 10.16 -13.83
N LYS A 314 4.11 9.18 -14.58
CA LYS A 314 3.67 8.82 -15.94
C LYS A 314 2.82 7.57 -15.98
N ALA A 315 2.95 6.67 -15.00
CA ALA A 315 2.21 5.43 -14.94
C ALA A 315 0.71 5.67 -14.67
N VAL A 316 -0.13 5.47 -15.67
CA VAL A 316 -1.59 5.51 -15.52
C VAL A 316 -2.05 4.22 -14.83
N PRO A 317 -2.78 4.32 -13.70
CA PRO A 317 -3.23 3.13 -12.98
C PRO A 317 -4.34 2.41 -13.73
N ILE A 318 -4.28 1.09 -13.79
CA ILE A 318 -5.31 0.22 -14.35
C ILE A 318 -6.09 -0.49 -13.25
N SER A 319 -7.37 -0.77 -13.52
CA SER A 319 -8.22 -1.60 -12.65
C SER A 319 -8.88 -2.67 -13.50
N LEU A 320 -8.78 -3.92 -13.06
CA LEU A 320 -9.37 -5.07 -13.75
C LEU A 320 -9.65 -6.22 -12.79
N GLU A 321 -10.51 -7.12 -13.22
CA GLU A 321 -10.80 -8.40 -12.60
C GLU A 321 -10.66 -9.47 -13.68
N LEU A 322 -10.19 -10.69 -13.33
CA LEU A 322 -10.03 -11.82 -14.24
C LEU A 322 -9.99 -13.11 -13.41
N GLY A 323 -10.75 -14.14 -13.80
CA GLY A 323 -10.74 -15.46 -13.16
C GLY A 323 -11.85 -15.72 -12.15
N GLU A 324 -12.79 -14.76 -11.92
CA GLU A 324 -13.99 -14.96 -11.08
C GLU A 324 -15.25 -15.00 -11.94
N ASP A 325 -15.78 -13.83 -12.33
CA ASP A 325 -16.98 -13.74 -13.17
C ASP A 325 -16.69 -14.17 -14.60
N PHE A 326 -15.47 -14.05 -15.07
CA PHE A 326 -14.98 -14.45 -16.38
C PHE A 326 -13.53 -14.92 -16.32
N ASP A 327 -13.20 -15.93 -17.08
CA ASP A 327 -11.88 -16.56 -17.18
C ASP A 327 -11.01 -15.95 -18.30
N THR A 328 -11.59 -15.15 -19.17
CA THR A 328 -10.89 -14.62 -20.34
C THR A 328 -11.13 -13.12 -20.52
N LEU A 329 -10.04 -12.36 -20.67
CA LEU A 329 -10.05 -10.93 -20.94
C LEU A 329 -9.46 -10.64 -22.32
N ILE A 330 -10.27 -10.09 -23.23
CA ILE A 330 -9.83 -9.68 -24.57
C ILE A 330 -9.62 -8.17 -24.61
N ILE A 331 -8.37 -7.74 -24.73
CA ILE A 331 -7.98 -6.33 -24.69
C ILE A 331 -7.82 -5.81 -26.12
N THR A 332 -8.56 -4.77 -26.48
CA THR A 332 -8.58 -4.16 -27.80
C THR A 332 -8.12 -2.70 -27.76
N GLY A 333 -7.86 -2.11 -28.91
CA GLY A 333 -7.41 -0.72 -29.02
C GLY A 333 -6.16 -0.55 -29.88
N PRO A 334 -5.63 0.67 -30.06
CA PRO A 334 -4.41 0.91 -30.85
C PRO A 334 -3.17 0.32 -30.15
N ASN A 335 -2.10 0.00 -30.91
CA ASN A 335 -0.86 -0.55 -30.37
C ASN A 335 -0.20 0.40 -29.35
N THR A 336 -0.25 1.70 -29.62
CA THR A 336 0.26 2.74 -28.74
C THR A 336 -0.59 2.93 -27.46
N GLY A 337 -1.77 2.31 -27.36
CA GLY A 337 -2.74 2.49 -26.27
C GLY A 337 -2.35 1.84 -24.92
N GLY A 338 -1.28 1.05 -24.87
CA GLY A 338 -0.82 0.39 -23.65
C GLY A 338 -1.32 -1.05 -23.44
N LYS A 339 -1.79 -1.73 -24.49
CA LYS A 339 -2.25 -3.14 -24.45
C LYS A 339 -1.18 -4.07 -23.89
N THR A 340 0.00 -4.06 -24.50
CA THR A 340 1.18 -4.85 -24.09
C THR A 340 1.59 -4.55 -22.66
N VAL A 341 1.59 -3.27 -22.26
CA VAL A 341 1.90 -2.86 -20.87
C VAL A 341 0.85 -3.40 -19.88
N THR A 342 -0.42 -3.44 -20.29
CA THR A 342 -1.48 -4.03 -19.47
C THR A 342 -1.26 -5.52 -19.24
N LEU A 343 -0.96 -6.30 -20.29
CA LEU A 343 -0.62 -7.73 -20.18
C LEU A 343 0.60 -7.94 -19.26
N LYS A 344 1.68 -7.20 -19.51
CA LYS A 344 2.88 -7.25 -18.67
C LYS A 344 2.56 -6.90 -17.21
N THR A 345 1.70 -5.90 -16.97
CA THR A 345 1.30 -5.54 -15.61
C THR A 345 0.58 -6.68 -14.91
N ILE A 346 -0.39 -7.33 -15.57
CA ILE A 346 -1.12 -8.48 -15.02
C ILE A 346 -0.13 -9.59 -14.64
N GLY A 347 0.72 -10.02 -15.58
CA GLY A 347 1.67 -11.11 -15.34
C GLY A 347 2.73 -10.75 -14.30
N LEU A 348 3.37 -9.58 -14.42
CA LEU A 348 4.45 -9.17 -13.54
C LEU A 348 4.00 -9.01 -12.09
N LEU A 349 2.82 -8.41 -11.84
CA LEU A 349 2.33 -8.26 -10.47
C LEU A 349 1.98 -9.60 -9.82
N ASN A 350 1.50 -10.59 -10.59
CA ASN A 350 1.30 -11.95 -10.10
C ASN A 350 2.63 -12.61 -9.71
N VAL A 351 3.62 -12.61 -10.57
CA VAL A 351 4.94 -13.23 -10.26
C VAL A 351 5.68 -12.47 -9.16
N MET A 352 5.52 -11.14 -9.05
CA MET A 352 6.03 -10.37 -7.92
C MET A 352 5.42 -10.84 -6.59
N ALA A 353 4.10 -10.99 -6.53
CA ALA A 353 3.41 -11.50 -5.33
C ALA A 353 3.90 -12.90 -4.96
N GLN A 354 4.07 -13.80 -5.94
CA GLN A 354 4.60 -15.16 -5.72
C GLN A 354 6.07 -15.17 -5.27
N CYS A 355 6.83 -14.10 -5.54
CA CYS A 355 8.15 -13.86 -4.95
C CYS A 355 8.08 -13.30 -3.52
N GLY A 356 6.90 -13.00 -2.97
CA GLY A 356 6.73 -12.33 -1.67
C GLY A 356 6.97 -10.81 -1.72
N LEU A 357 6.90 -10.21 -2.92
CA LEU A 357 6.99 -8.77 -3.11
C LEU A 357 5.61 -8.13 -3.02
N HIS A 358 5.52 -6.97 -2.40
CA HIS A 358 4.33 -6.13 -2.46
C HIS A 358 4.15 -5.56 -3.87
N ILE A 359 2.90 -5.38 -4.28
CA ILE A 359 2.54 -4.89 -5.60
C ILE A 359 2.11 -3.41 -5.56
N PRO A 360 2.48 -2.60 -6.56
CA PRO A 360 2.06 -1.19 -6.67
C PRO A 360 0.60 -1.07 -7.10
N ALA A 361 -0.32 -1.26 -6.17
CA ALA A 361 -1.76 -1.21 -6.35
C ALA A 361 -2.45 -0.59 -5.13
N ASP A 362 -3.76 -0.32 -5.22
CA ASP A 362 -4.56 0.15 -4.10
C ASP A 362 -5.13 -1.06 -3.30
N ASP A 363 -5.50 -0.81 -2.02
CA ASP A 363 -6.08 -1.81 -1.12
C ASP A 363 -7.26 -2.56 -1.73
N GLY A 364 -7.38 -3.85 -1.39
CA GLY A 364 -8.36 -4.77 -1.95
C GLY A 364 -7.95 -5.33 -3.32
N SER A 365 -6.68 -5.16 -3.71
CA SER A 365 -6.08 -5.90 -4.82
C SER A 365 -5.62 -7.26 -4.34
N GLY A 366 -5.88 -8.29 -5.14
CA GLY A 366 -5.54 -9.66 -4.80
C GLY A 366 -5.19 -10.49 -6.02
N VAL A 367 -4.38 -11.51 -5.80
CA VAL A 367 -3.92 -12.43 -6.86
C VAL A 367 -3.97 -13.87 -6.36
N PRO A 368 -4.27 -14.84 -7.23
CA PRO A 368 -4.11 -16.25 -6.91
C PRO A 368 -2.62 -16.65 -7.01
N VAL A 369 -2.30 -17.83 -6.54
CA VAL A 369 -0.99 -18.43 -6.74
C VAL A 369 -1.08 -19.37 -7.93
N TYR A 370 -0.64 -18.90 -9.10
CA TYR A 370 -0.59 -19.72 -10.31
C TYR A 370 0.61 -20.66 -10.28
N ARG A 371 0.44 -21.84 -10.82
CA ARG A 371 1.53 -22.78 -11.08
C ARG A 371 2.40 -22.27 -12.22
N HIS A 372 1.76 -21.79 -13.28
CA HIS A 372 2.42 -21.27 -14.45
C HIS A 372 1.86 -19.90 -14.85
N VAL A 373 2.73 -18.92 -15.03
CA VAL A 373 2.41 -17.64 -15.66
C VAL A 373 3.17 -17.61 -16.97
N LEU A 374 2.47 -17.89 -18.08
CA LEU A 374 3.06 -18.09 -19.39
C LEU A 374 2.73 -16.91 -20.30
N ALA A 375 3.74 -16.36 -20.96
CA ALA A 375 3.59 -15.14 -21.75
C ALA A 375 4.18 -15.31 -23.15
N ASP A 376 3.39 -14.99 -24.17
CA ASP A 376 3.82 -14.72 -25.52
C ASP A 376 3.57 -13.24 -25.81
N ILE A 377 4.56 -12.40 -25.47
CA ILE A 377 4.48 -10.93 -25.53
C ILE A 377 5.76 -10.40 -26.20
N GLY A 378 5.57 -9.58 -27.22
CA GLY A 378 6.65 -8.87 -27.91
C GLY A 378 6.91 -9.36 -29.33
N ASP A 379 7.39 -8.45 -30.19
CA ASP A 379 7.85 -8.74 -31.54
C ASP A 379 9.25 -9.35 -31.47
N GLU A 380 9.41 -10.62 -31.82
CA GLU A 380 10.73 -11.22 -32.12
C GLU A 380 11.26 -10.66 -33.45
N GLN A 381 11.47 -9.33 -33.57
CA GLN A 381 12.17 -8.70 -34.70
C GLN A 381 13.68 -8.90 -34.63
N SER A 382 14.14 -10.04 -34.14
CA SER A 382 15.56 -10.37 -34.27
C SER A 382 15.83 -10.85 -35.69
N ILE A 383 16.61 -10.06 -36.41
CA ILE A 383 17.07 -10.30 -37.78
C ILE A 383 17.78 -11.69 -37.93
N GLU A 384 18.10 -12.36 -36.85
CA GLU A 384 18.84 -13.61 -36.80
C GLU A 384 17.99 -14.89 -36.94
N GLN A 385 16.66 -14.82 -36.82
CA GLN A 385 15.79 -15.99 -37.00
C GLN A 385 14.94 -15.81 -38.24
N ASN A 386 15.28 -16.54 -39.32
CA ASN A 386 14.59 -16.59 -40.61
C ASN A 386 13.18 -17.24 -40.57
N LEU A 387 12.54 -17.35 -39.43
CA LEU A 387 11.16 -17.81 -39.29
C LEU A 387 10.21 -16.62 -39.41
N SER A 388 9.13 -16.77 -40.19
CA SER A 388 8.03 -15.81 -40.20
C SER A 388 7.57 -15.54 -38.76
N THR A 389 7.29 -14.31 -38.42
CA THR A 389 6.75 -13.88 -37.07
C THR A 389 5.58 -14.75 -36.63
N PHE A 390 4.70 -15.11 -37.56
CA PHE A 390 3.59 -16.05 -37.33
C PHE A 390 4.05 -17.43 -36.84
N SER A 391 5.08 -18.02 -37.49
CA SER A 391 5.59 -19.37 -37.11
C SER A 391 6.23 -19.38 -35.75
N ALA A 392 6.94 -18.30 -35.38
CA ALA A 392 7.56 -18.16 -34.05
C ALA A 392 6.50 -18.06 -32.94
N ASN A 393 5.49 -17.19 -33.13
CA ASN A 393 4.37 -17.08 -32.21
C ASN A 393 3.60 -18.40 -32.08
N MET A 394 3.32 -19.10 -33.16
CA MET A 394 2.66 -20.41 -33.12
C MET A 394 3.49 -21.45 -32.33
N THR A 395 4.80 -21.46 -32.50
CA THR A 395 5.68 -22.34 -31.71
C THR A 395 5.60 -22.05 -30.21
N ASN A 396 5.61 -20.77 -29.83
CA ASN A 396 5.42 -20.36 -28.45
C ASN A 396 4.05 -20.80 -27.92
N ILE A 397 2.97 -20.56 -28.66
CA ILE A 397 1.60 -20.97 -28.30
C ILE A 397 1.51 -22.49 -28.11
N VAL A 398 2.15 -23.29 -28.98
CA VAL A 398 2.20 -24.75 -28.79
C VAL A 398 2.87 -25.15 -27.48
N HIS A 399 3.99 -24.51 -27.13
CA HIS A 399 4.64 -24.73 -25.83
C HIS A 399 3.75 -24.31 -24.65
N ILE A 400 3.14 -23.13 -24.72
CA ILE A 400 2.21 -22.62 -23.71
C ILE A 400 1.07 -23.60 -23.46
N LEU A 401 0.41 -24.05 -24.55
CA LEU A 401 -0.71 -24.99 -24.42
C LEU A 401 -0.27 -26.38 -23.94
N GLY A 402 1.00 -26.77 -24.18
CA GLY A 402 1.55 -28.01 -23.68
C GLY A 402 1.86 -28.01 -22.19
N GLU A 403 2.12 -26.85 -21.58
CA GLU A 403 2.39 -26.68 -20.14
C GLU A 403 1.17 -26.16 -19.36
N CYS A 404 0.11 -25.75 -20.05
CA CYS A 404 -1.09 -25.14 -19.48
C CYS A 404 -1.92 -26.16 -18.69
N ASP A 405 -2.36 -25.73 -17.51
CA ASP A 405 -3.32 -26.44 -16.65
C ASP A 405 -4.35 -25.48 -16.03
N ALA A 406 -5.17 -25.96 -15.10
CA ALA A 406 -6.22 -25.16 -14.45
C ALA A 406 -5.67 -24.07 -13.52
N ASP A 407 -4.40 -24.18 -13.10
CA ASP A 407 -3.71 -23.22 -12.26
C ASP A 407 -2.73 -22.35 -13.07
N SER A 408 -3.08 -22.06 -14.34
CA SER A 408 -2.24 -21.30 -15.27
C SER A 408 -2.85 -19.95 -15.63
N LEU A 409 -2.01 -18.91 -15.74
CA LEU A 409 -2.32 -17.62 -16.33
C LEU A 409 -1.61 -17.49 -17.68
N LEU A 410 -2.37 -17.31 -18.74
CA LEU A 410 -1.87 -17.20 -20.11
C LEU A 410 -1.99 -15.76 -20.62
N LEU A 411 -0.91 -15.22 -21.14
CA LEU A 411 -0.82 -13.86 -21.63
C LEU A 411 -0.39 -13.87 -23.12
N PHE A 412 -1.31 -13.47 -24.00
CA PHE A 412 -1.06 -13.46 -25.43
C PHE A 412 -1.12 -12.04 -25.99
N ASP A 413 -0.06 -11.57 -26.59
CA ASP A 413 -0.04 -10.29 -27.31
C ASP A 413 -0.27 -10.50 -28.80
N GLU A 414 -1.16 -9.72 -29.39
CA GLU A 414 -1.52 -9.77 -30.83
C GLU A 414 -1.86 -11.18 -31.35
N LEU A 415 -2.66 -11.92 -30.54
CA LEU A 415 -2.98 -13.33 -30.84
C LEU A 415 -3.59 -13.51 -32.21
N GLY A 416 -2.97 -14.39 -33.02
CA GLY A 416 -3.35 -14.69 -34.41
C GLY A 416 -2.77 -13.74 -35.45
N ALA A 417 -1.96 -12.75 -35.09
CA ALA A 417 -1.36 -11.82 -36.04
C ALA A 417 -0.33 -12.50 -36.95
N GLY A 418 -0.08 -11.92 -38.14
CA GLY A 418 0.94 -12.37 -39.08
C GLY A 418 0.47 -13.37 -40.17
N THR A 419 -0.84 -13.66 -40.25
CA THR A 419 -1.46 -14.47 -41.30
C THR A 419 -2.72 -13.79 -41.88
N ASP A 420 -3.47 -14.50 -42.73
CA ASP A 420 -4.78 -14.00 -43.18
C ASP A 420 -5.67 -13.63 -41.99
N PRO A 421 -6.30 -12.45 -41.96
CA PRO A 421 -7.08 -12.00 -40.85
C PRO A 421 -8.21 -12.95 -40.42
N THR A 422 -8.87 -13.62 -41.37
CA THR A 422 -9.97 -14.55 -41.11
C THR A 422 -9.44 -15.84 -40.48
N GLU A 423 -8.34 -16.38 -41.02
CA GLU A 423 -7.68 -17.57 -40.48
C GLU A 423 -7.08 -17.27 -39.09
N GLY A 424 -6.42 -16.12 -38.94
CA GLY A 424 -5.82 -15.67 -37.68
C GLY A 424 -6.85 -15.50 -36.58
N ALA A 425 -7.98 -14.88 -36.86
CA ALA A 425 -9.08 -14.73 -35.92
C ALA A 425 -9.69 -16.07 -35.49
N ALA A 426 -9.93 -16.99 -36.48
CA ALA A 426 -10.46 -18.33 -36.18
C ALA A 426 -9.49 -19.14 -35.30
N LEU A 427 -8.19 -19.07 -35.58
CA LEU A 427 -7.16 -19.75 -34.83
C LEU A 427 -7.03 -19.19 -33.42
N ALA A 428 -7.08 -17.86 -33.25
CA ALA A 428 -7.06 -17.19 -31.95
C ALA A 428 -8.22 -17.63 -31.07
N ILE A 429 -9.44 -17.69 -31.62
CA ILE A 429 -10.62 -18.19 -30.91
C ILE A 429 -10.41 -19.65 -30.48
N ALA A 430 -9.91 -20.50 -31.37
CA ALA A 430 -9.67 -21.91 -31.07
C ALA A 430 -8.62 -22.11 -29.95
N VAL A 431 -7.56 -21.30 -29.93
CA VAL A 431 -6.52 -21.30 -28.89
C VAL A 431 -7.12 -20.91 -27.55
N ILE A 432 -7.88 -19.82 -27.50
CA ILE A 432 -8.57 -19.34 -26.29
C ILE A 432 -9.52 -20.43 -25.74
N GLU A 433 -10.38 -20.99 -26.61
CA GLU A 433 -11.33 -22.04 -26.21
C GLU A 433 -10.62 -23.30 -25.69
N HIS A 434 -9.46 -23.65 -26.27
CA HIS A 434 -8.68 -24.78 -25.79
C HIS A 434 -8.11 -24.51 -24.38
N ALA A 435 -7.54 -23.32 -24.15
CA ALA A 435 -7.03 -22.90 -22.85
C ALA A 435 -8.14 -22.86 -21.78
N ARG A 436 -9.32 -22.30 -22.11
CA ARG A 436 -10.50 -22.29 -21.24
C ARG A 436 -10.97 -23.69 -20.86
N LYS A 437 -10.96 -24.63 -21.80
CA LYS A 437 -11.32 -26.03 -21.51
C LYS A 437 -10.35 -26.71 -20.54
N LEU A 438 -9.08 -26.26 -20.50
CA LEU A 438 -8.10 -26.69 -19.51
C LEU A 438 -8.29 -25.99 -18.14
N GLY A 439 -9.12 -24.95 -18.08
CA GLY A 439 -9.42 -24.20 -16.85
C GLY A 439 -8.49 -23.03 -16.57
N ALA A 440 -7.64 -22.63 -17.53
CA ALA A 440 -6.70 -21.53 -17.38
C ALA A 440 -7.38 -20.18 -17.49
N ASP A 441 -6.81 -19.18 -16.80
CA ASP A 441 -7.16 -17.77 -16.98
C ASP A 441 -6.38 -17.19 -18.16
N VAL A 442 -7.05 -16.44 -19.03
CA VAL A 442 -6.47 -15.93 -20.28
C VAL A 442 -6.62 -14.41 -20.38
N ALA A 443 -5.53 -13.70 -20.64
CA ALA A 443 -5.60 -12.32 -21.10
C ALA A 443 -4.93 -12.22 -22.48
N ALA A 444 -5.67 -11.74 -23.46
CA ALA A 444 -5.18 -11.66 -24.84
C ALA A 444 -5.42 -10.28 -25.43
N THR A 445 -4.48 -9.78 -26.22
CA THR A 445 -4.70 -8.58 -27.05
C THR A 445 -4.95 -8.97 -28.48
N THR A 446 -5.76 -8.17 -29.17
CA THR A 446 -6.06 -8.39 -30.57
C THR A 446 -6.49 -7.12 -31.29
N HIS A 447 -6.37 -7.15 -32.63
CA HIS A 447 -6.94 -6.15 -33.55
C HIS A 447 -8.16 -6.66 -34.31
N TYR A 448 -8.49 -7.96 -34.21
CA TYR A 448 -9.57 -8.57 -34.98
C TYR A 448 -10.94 -8.21 -34.44
N ALA A 449 -11.83 -7.78 -35.33
CA ALA A 449 -13.22 -7.47 -34.99
C ALA A 449 -14.01 -8.74 -34.56
N GLU A 450 -13.67 -9.89 -35.12
CA GLU A 450 -14.27 -11.19 -34.86
C GLU A 450 -14.09 -11.59 -33.39
N LEU A 451 -12.91 -11.33 -32.79
CA LEU A 451 -12.67 -11.60 -31.38
C LEU A 451 -13.47 -10.66 -30.44
N LYS A 452 -13.70 -9.41 -30.87
CA LYS A 452 -14.58 -8.49 -30.11
C LYS A 452 -16.02 -8.99 -30.07
N VAL A 453 -16.52 -9.46 -31.22
CA VAL A 453 -17.85 -10.05 -31.36
C VAL A 453 -17.95 -11.34 -30.55
N TYR A 454 -16.98 -12.22 -30.65
CA TYR A 454 -16.85 -13.44 -29.88
C TYR A 454 -16.93 -13.18 -28.37
N ALA A 455 -16.12 -12.25 -27.87
CA ALA A 455 -16.11 -11.87 -26.46
C ALA A 455 -17.40 -11.18 -25.98
N THR A 456 -18.26 -10.71 -26.88
CA THR A 456 -19.55 -10.12 -26.51
C THR A 456 -20.66 -11.19 -26.42
N ASN A 457 -20.50 -12.28 -27.18
CA ASN A 457 -21.56 -13.32 -27.32
C ASN A 457 -21.34 -14.52 -26.42
N GLU A 458 -20.07 -14.78 -25.99
CA GLU A 458 -19.72 -15.94 -25.18
C GLU A 458 -19.68 -15.60 -23.69
N ASN A 459 -20.23 -16.51 -22.88
CA ASN A 459 -20.18 -16.38 -21.43
C ASN A 459 -18.78 -16.70 -20.89
N GLY A 460 -18.38 -15.98 -19.86
CA GLY A 460 -17.07 -16.17 -19.22
C GLY A 460 -15.93 -15.46 -19.96
N ILE A 461 -16.23 -14.67 -21.00
CA ILE A 461 -15.26 -13.85 -21.72
C ILE A 461 -15.67 -12.38 -21.61
N GLN A 462 -14.71 -11.51 -21.35
CA GLN A 462 -14.96 -10.08 -21.21
C GLN A 462 -14.11 -9.27 -22.16
N ASN A 463 -14.72 -8.29 -22.83
CA ASN A 463 -14.00 -7.30 -23.61
C ASN A 463 -13.38 -6.23 -22.70
N ALA A 464 -12.20 -5.74 -23.06
CA ALA A 464 -11.63 -4.53 -22.51
C ALA A 464 -11.03 -3.67 -23.64
N SER A 465 -10.95 -2.37 -23.42
CA SER A 465 -10.31 -1.46 -24.38
C SER A 465 -9.34 -0.51 -23.70
N CYS A 466 -8.24 -0.23 -24.39
CA CYS A 466 -7.36 0.88 -24.04
C CYS A 466 -7.92 2.16 -24.65
N GLU A 467 -8.25 3.12 -23.79
CA GLU A 467 -8.83 4.41 -24.17
C GLU A 467 -7.83 5.22 -25.00
N PHE A 468 -8.31 5.84 -26.07
CA PHE A 468 -7.54 6.71 -26.94
C PHE A 468 -8.28 8.03 -27.13
N ASP A 469 -7.62 9.13 -26.86
CA ASP A 469 -8.17 10.46 -27.06
C ASP A 469 -7.98 10.89 -28.52
N VAL A 470 -9.08 10.93 -29.26
CA VAL A 470 -9.12 11.36 -30.67
C VAL A 470 -8.87 12.87 -30.81
N GLU A 471 -9.15 13.66 -29.77
CA GLU A 471 -8.92 15.11 -29.83
C GLU A 471 -7.45 15.47 -29.74
N THR A 472 -6.71 14.82 -28.88
CA THR A 472 -5.27 15.03 -28.69
C THR A 472 -4.40 14.10 -29.52
N LEU A 473 -4.98 13.12 -30.21
CA LEU A 473 -4.30 12.00 -30.91
C LEU A 473 -3.29 11.27 -29.99
N SER A 474 -3.64 11.12 -28.73
CA SER A 474 -2.78 10.55 -27.70
C SER A 474 -3.48 9.43 -26.94
N PRO A 475 -2.75 8.38 -26.54
CA PRO A 475 -3.30 7.36 -25.67
C PRO A 475 -3.49 7.94 -24.26
N THR A 476 -4.62 7.65 -23.64
CA THR A 476 -4.84 7.98 -22.22
C THR A 476 -4.27 6.90 -21.30
N TYR A 477 -3.92 5.73 -21.82
CA TYR A 477 -3.46 4.53 -21.12
C TYR A 477 -4.47 3.97 -20.08
N ARG A 478 -5.71 4.43 -20.12
CA ARG A 478 -6.77 3.91 -19.25
C ARG A 478 -7.37 2.65 -19.85
N LEU A 479 -7.53 1.62 -19.00
CA LEU A 479 -8.20 0.37 -19.37
C LEU A 479 -9.70 0.48 -19.01
N LEU A 480 -10.54 0.23 -19.99
CA LEU A 480 -11.99 0.19 -19.86
C LEU A 480 -12.46 -1.26 -20.02
N VAL A 481 -12.76 -1.92 -18.88
CA VAL A 481 -13.28 -3.30 -18.88
C VAL A 481 -14.79 -3.30 -19.16
N GLY A 482 -15.28 -4.27 -19.92
CA GLY A 482 -16.69 -4.41 -20.29
C GLY A 482 -17.09 -3.71 -21.60
N VAL A 483 -16.16 -3.02 -22.27
CA VAL A 483 -16.44 -2.34 -23.54
C VAL A 483 -15.37 -2.70 -24.57
N PRO A 484 -15.74 -3.20 -25.75
CA PRO A 484 -14.82 -3.40 -26.85
C PRO A 484 -14.35 -2.04 -27.40
N GLY A 485 -13.07 -1.94 -27.75
CA GLY A 485 -12.51 -0.70 -28.28
C GLY A 485 -12.94 -0.40 -29.71
N LYS A 486 -13.11 0.89 -29.99
CA LYS A 486 -13.34 1.40 -31.35
C LYS A 486 -12.10 1.29 -32.23
N SER A 487 -12.33 1.15 -33.51
CA SER A 487 -11.34 1.42 -34.51
C SER A 487 -11.29 2.92 -34.80
N ASN A 488 -10.24 3.61 -34.37
CA ASN A 488 -10.09 5.06 -34.53
C ASN A 488 -9.31 5.45 -35.80
N ALA A 489 -9.02 4.47 -36.69
CA ALA A 489 -8.15 4.68 -37.86
C ALA A 489 -8.62 5.85 -38.74
N PHE A 490 -9.89 5.97 -39.04
CA PHE A 490 -10.43 7.05 -39.87
C PHE A 490 -10.34 8.43 -39.20
N ALA A 491 -10.67 8.51 -37.94
CA ALA A 491 -10.59 9.76 -37.17
C ALA A 491 -9.12 10.24 -37.03
N ILE A 492 -8.21 9.30 -36.80
CA ILE A 492 -6.77 9.57 -36.78
C ILE A 492 -6.28 10.05 -38.17
N SER A 493 -6.66 9.35 -39.23
CA SER A 493 -6.26 9.71 -40.59
C SER A 493 -6.79 11.09 -41.01
N GLU A 494 -8.03 11.42 -40.69
CA GLU A 494 -8.62 12.73 -40.93
C GLU A 494 -7.83 13.85 -40.22
N ARG A 495 -7.46 13.66 -38.98
CA ARG A 495 -6.67 14.63 -38.20
C ARG A 495 -5.23 14.76 -38.69
N LEU A 496 -4.65 13.67 -39.20
CA LEU A 496 -3.31 13.69 -39.82
C LEU A 496 -3.33 14.37 -41.23
N GLY A 497 -4.50 14.75 -41.73
CA GLY A 497 -4.65 15.51 -42.96
C GLY A 497 -5.01 14.69 -44.19
N LEU A 498 -5.46 13.44 -44.04
CA LEU A 498 -6.02 12.68 -45.15
C LEU A 498 -7.33 13.31 -45.61
N SER A 499 -7.52 13.49 -46.90
CA SER A 499 -8.74 14.16 -47.42
C SER A 499 -10.00 13.36 -47.07
N LYS A 500 -11.09 14.09 -46.80
CA LYS A 500 -12.40 13.48 -46.49
C LYS A 500 -12.89 12.54 -47.59
N ASP A 501 -12.65 12.88 -48.86
CA ASP A 501 -13.08 12.06 -49.99
C ASP A 501 -12.45 10.66 -49.94
N ILE A 502 -11.18 10.55 -49.55
CA ILE A 502 -10.50 9.24 -49.39
C ILE A 502 -11.07 8.47 -48.24
N ILE A 503 -11.35 9.16 -47.11
CA ILE A 503 -11.92 8.58 -45.89
C ILE A 503 -13.34 8.06 -46.15
N ASP A 504 -14.16 8.84 -46.86
CA ASP A 504 -15.54 8.47 -47.17
C ASP A 504 -15.59 7.28 -48.18
N ASP A 505 -14.67 7.25 -49.16
CA ASP A 505 -14.51 6.10 -50.08
C ASP A 505 -14.06 4.84 -49.27
N ALA A 506 -13.13 5.01 -48.33
CA ALA A 506 -12.70 3.90 -47.50
C ALA A 506 -13.83 3.39 -46.59
N LYS A 507 -14.63 4.29 -46.00
CA LYS A 507 -15.81 3.91 -45.20
C LYS A 507 -16.86 3.17 -46.03
N ALA A 508 -17.09 3.60 -47.29
CA ALA A 508 -18.04 2.95 -48.18
C ALA A 508 -17.65 1.49 -48.55
N ARG A 509 -16.36 1.16 -48.45
CA ARG A 509 -15.83 -0.19 -48.71
C ARG A 509 -15.94 -1.14 -47.53
N ILE A 510 -16.25 -0.64 -46.30
CA ILE A 510 -16.49 -1.48 -45.12
C ILE A 510 -17.86 -2.13 -45.21
N GLY A 511 -17.93 -3.44 -44.97
CA GLY A 511 -19.19 -4.20 -45.01
C GLY A 511 -20.22 -3.69 -43.98
N VAL A 512 -21.51 -3.74 -44.32
CA VAL A 512 -22.64 -3.18 -43.53
C VAL A 512 -22.71 -3.77 -42.11
N GLN A 513 -22.31 -5.01 -41.88
CA GLN A 513 -22.34 -5.66 -40.58
C GLN A 513 -21.31 -5.06 -39.62
N ASN A 514 -20.12 -4.76 -40.08
CA ASN A 514 -19.07 -4.13 -39.25
C ASN A 514 -19.43 -2.68 -38.92
N ALA A 515 -20.07 -1.95 -39.84
CA ALA A 515 -20.51 -0.58 -39.61
C ALA A 515 -21.61 -0.47 -38.50
N SER A 516 -22.57 -1.41 -38.46
CA SER A 516 -23.62 -1.43 -37.44
C SER A 516 -23.09 -1.78 -36.03
N PHE A 517 -22.11 -2.69 -35.97
CA PHE A 517 -21.45 -3.07 -34.72
C PHE A 517 -20.62 -1.90 -34.14
N GLU A 518 -19.83 -1.24 -34.99
CA GLU A 518 -19.05 -0.06 -34.58
C GLU A 518 -19.96 1.10 -34.08
N ALA A 519 -21.12 1.33 -34.74
CA ALA A 519 -22.09 2.33 -34.27
C ALA A 519 -22.71 1.97 -32.89
N THR A 520 -22.89 0.69 -32.61
CA THR A 520 -23.39 0.23 -31.29
C THR A 520 -22.34 0.42 -30.19
N ILE A 521 -21.06 0.09 -30.49
CA ILE A 521 -19.93 0.37 -29.59
C ILE A 521 -19.84 1.85 -29.28
N GLU A 522 -20.05 2.71 -30.29
CA GLU A 522 -20.03 4.17 -30.10
C GLU A 522 -21.05 4.66 -29.07
N LYS A 523 -22.29 4.17 -29.17
CA LYS A 523 -23.31 4.51 -28.19
C LYS A 523 -22.98 4.01 -26.78
N LEU A 524 -22.43 2.80 -26.66
CA LEU A 524 -22.01 2.22 -25.38
C LEU A 524 -20.91 3.05 -24.72
N GLU A 525 -19.89 3.46 -25.47
CA GLU A 525 -18.80 4.32 -24.96
C GLU A 525 -19.32 5.70 -24.51
N GLN A 526 -20.21 6.34 -25.33
CA GLN A 526 -20.80 7.62 -24.96
C GLN A 526 -21.63 7.51 -23.66
N THR A 527 -22.47 6.49 -23.55
CA THR A 527 -23.28 6.25 -22.35
C THR A 527 -22.41 6.00 -21.11
N ARG A 528 -21.34 5.23 -21.27
CA ARG A 528 -20.40 4.94 -20.17
C ARG A 528 -19.63 6.19 -19.76
N ALA A 529 -19.15 6.99 -20.70
CA ALA A 529 -18.44 8.24 -20.39
C ALA A 529 -19.32 9.20 -19.57
N LEU A 530 -20.63 9.28 -19.90
CA LEU A 530 -21.59 10.03 -19.11
C LEU A 530 -21.74 9.45 -17.69
N LEU A 531 -21.91 8.13 -17.56
CA LEU A 531 -22.02 7.46 -16.26
C LEU A 531 -20.76 7.62 -15.40
N GLU A 532 -19.57 7.55 -15.97
CA GLU A 532 -18.32 7.77 -15.25
C GLU A 532 -18.18 9.22 -14.79
N ARG A 533 -18.59 10.19 -15.60
CA ARG A 533 -18.62 11.60 -15.23
C ARG A 533 -19.56 11.84 -14.06
N ASP A 534 -20.78 11.27 -14.12
CA ASP A 534 -21.76 11.38 -13.05
C ASP A 534 -21.30 10.72 -11.76
N ARG A 535 -20.64 9.53 -11.85
CA ARG A 535 -20.02 8.86 -10.70
C ARG A 535 -18.91 9.71 -10.09
N ALA A 536 -18.04 10.30 -10.90
CA ALA A 536 -16.94 11.15 -10.41
C ALA A 536 -17.50 12.41 -9.71
N GLU A 537 -18.54 13.03 -10.27
CA GLU A 537 -19.21 14.19 -9.67
C GLU A 537 -19.91 13.81 -8.36
N THR A 538 -20.59 12.67 -8.32
CA THR A 538 -21.25 12.15 -7.11
C THR A 538 -20.23 11.81 -6.02
N ALA A 539 -19.12 11.19 -6.37
CA ALA A 539 -18.03 10.88 -5.43
C ALA A 539 -17.39 12.16 -4.87
N LYS A 540 -17.23 13.20 -5.70
CA LYS A 540 -16.74 14.50 -5.26
C LYS A 540 -17.72 15.15 -4.27
N LYS A 541 -19.00 15.19 -4.60
CA LYS A 541 -20.06 15.73 -3.72
C LYS A 541 -20.16 14.97 -2.40
N LEU A 542 -19.99 13.65 -2.44
CA LEU A 542 -19.98 12.82 -1.22
C LEU A 542 -18.81 13.18 -0.30
N ARG A 543 -17.59 13.31 -0.84
CA ARG A 543 -16.42 13.75 -0.05
C ARG A 543 -16.62 15.15 0.55
N GLU A 544 -17.14 16.10 -0.23
CA GLU A 544 -17.43 17.44 0.25
C GLU A 544 -18.49 17.43 1.37
N ALA A 545 -19.51 16.57 1.24
CA ALA A 545 -20.53 16.36 2.27
C ALA A 545 -19.94 15.73 3.55
N GLU A 546 -19.07 14.72 3.43
CA GLU A 546 -18.38 14.10 4.58
C GLU A 546 -17.47 15.09 5.31
N GLU A 547 -16.71 15.92 4.57
CA GLU A 547 -15.88 16.95 5.16
C GLU A 547 -16.71 18.02 5.89
N SER A 548 -17.82 18.43 5.28
CA SER A 548 -18.73 19.40 5.92
C SER A 548 -19.42 18.83 7.16
N ALA A 549 -19.77 17.53 7.14
CA ALA A 549 -20.32 16.82 8.30
C ALA A 549 -19.30 16.71 9.43
N LYS A 550 -18.03 16.40 9.13
CA LYS A 550 -16.94 16.38 10.12
C LYS A 550 -16.71 17.76 10.76
N LYS A 551 -16.69 18.83 9.93
CA LYS A 551 -16.58 20.21 10.42
C LYS A 551 -17.76 20.60 11.30
N ALA A 552 -18.99 20.24 10.92
CA ALA A 552 -20.19 20.50 11.71
C ALA A 552 -20.19 19.73 13.04
N ALA A 553 -19.73 18.49 13.06
CA ALA A 553 -19.59 17.70 14.28
C ALA A 553 -18.54 18.31 15.24
N PHE A 554 -17.42 18.75 14.70
CA PHE A 554 -16.38 19.43 15.47
C PHE A 554 -16.90 20.73 16.10
N LEU A 555 -17.57 21.59 15.29
CA LEU A 555 -18.17 22.85 15.79
C LEU A 555 -19.24 22.60 16.85
N ARG A 556 -20.07 21.55 16.71
CA ARG A 556 -21.07 21.17 17.73
C ARG A 556 -20.39 20.76 19.04
N ALA A 557 -19.32 19.97 18.97
CA ALA A 557 -18.57 19.58 20.16
C ALA A 557 -17.92 20.79 20.85
N GLU A 558 -17.35 21.74 20.08
CA GLU A 558 -16.77 22.97 20.62
C GLU A 558 -17.85 23.85 21.29
N LEU A 559 -19.02 23.96 20.65
CA LEU A 559 -20.15 24.76 21.15
C LEU A 559 -20.71 24.17 22.43
N SER A 560 -20.82 22.83 22.57
CA SER A 560 -21.25 22.17 23.79
C SER A 560 -20.32 22.46 24.95
N VAL A 561 -18.99 22.38 24.72
CA VAL A 561 -17.98 22.70 25.75
C VAL A 561 -18.05 24.18 26.16
N ARG A 562 -18.30 25.09 25.21
CA ARG A 562 -18.46 26.53 25.53
C ARG A 562 -19.72 26.79 26.34
N LEU A 563 -20.84 26.12 26.00
CA LEU A 563 -22.09 26.23 26.75
C LEU A 563 -21.94 25.71 28.17
N GLU A 564 -21.32 24.56 28.38
CA GLU A 564 -21.05 24.02 29.73
C GLU A 564 -20.21 24.98 30.58
N LYS A 565 -19.14 25.54 29.98
CA LYS A 565 -18.32 26.55 30.69
C LYS A 565 -19.09 27.82 31.03
N ALA A 566 -20.00 28.28 30.14
CA ALA A 566 -20.82 29.45 30.37
C ALA A 566 -21.85 29.20 31.47
N ASP A 567 -22.49 28.02 31.47
CA ASP A 567 -23.43 27.60 32.52
C ASP A 567 -22.75 27.48 33.91
N GLU A 568 -21.55 26.88 33.91
CA GLU A 568 -20.76 26.76 35.16
C GLU A 568 -20.36 28.13 35.69
N LYS A 569 -19.94 29.06 34.83
CA LYS A 569 -19.63 30.44 35.20
C LYS A 569 -20.87 31.19 35.74
N ALA A 570 -22.00 31.11 35.04
CA ALA A 570 -23.25 31.70 35.46
C ALA A 570 -23.71 31.18 36.83
N ARG A 571 -23.53 29.89 37.06
CA ARG A 571 -23.83 29.25 38.32
C ARG A 571 -22.94 29.76 39.47
N ARG A 572 -21.62 29.85 39.25
CA ARG A 572 -20.66 30.40 40.23
C ARG A 572 -20.99 31.88 40.55
N ASP A 573 -21.33 32.68 39.53
CA ASP A 573 -21.70 34.07 39.72
C ASP A 573 -23.02 34.20 40.50
N ALA A 574 -24.02 33.37 40.23
CA ALA A 574 -25.26 33.30 40.96
C ALA A 574 -25.05 32.87 42.45
N GLU A 575 -24.21 31.87 42.69
CA GLU A 575 -23.84 31.44 44.05
C GLU A 575 -23.14 32.55 44.86
N ARG A 576 -22.25 33.32 44.18
CA ARG A 576 -21.57 34.46 44.79
C ARG A 576 -22.56 35.57 45.17
N ILE A 577 -23.46 35.95 44.23
CA ILE A 577 -24.48 36.97 44.49
C ILE A 577 -25.38 36.57 45.70
N ILE A 578 -25.83 35.35 45.78
CA ILE A 578 -26.64 34.82 46.88
C ILE A 578 -25.85 34.84 48.20
N SER A 579 -24.57 34.47 48.14
CA SER A 579 -23.68 34.50 49.34
C SER A 579 -23.47 35.92 49.85
N ASP A 580 -23.20 36.88 48.92
CA ASP A 580 -23.03 38.28 49.28
C ASP A 580 -24.35 38.91 49.85
N ALA A 581 -25.49 38.59 49.20
CA ALA A 581 -26.79 39.03 49.73
C ALA A 581 -27.13 38.49 51.13
N ARG A 582 -26.70 37.19 51.36
CA ARG A 582 -26.84 36.55 52.67
C ARG A 582 -26.01 37.25 53.74
N ARG A 583 -24.73 37.52 53.44
CA ARG A 583 -23.83 38.24 54.32
C ARG A 583 -24.35 39.63 54.65
N THR A 584 -24.79 40.41 53.64
CA THR A 584 -25.38 41.76 53.83
C THR A 584 -26.61 41.66 54.70
N ALA A 585 -27.50 40.69 54.50
CA ALA A 585 -28.69 40.49 55.36
C ALA A 585 -28.33 40.12 56.79
N GLU A 586 -27.32 39.29 57.00
CA GLU A 586 -26.83 38.92 58.37
C GLU A 586 -26.21 40.13 59.07
N ASP A 587 -25.40 40.95 58.38
CA ASP A 587 -24.81 42.17 58.88
C ASP A 587 -25.90 43.16 59.28
N THR A 588 -26.90 43.36 58.38
CA THR A 588 -28.06 44.24 58.67
C THR A 588 -28.88 43.74 59.86
N PHE A 589 -29.08 42.44 60.03
CA PHE A 589 -29.75 41.87 61.18
C PHE A 589 -28.93 42.04 62.50
N ALA A 590 -27.60 41.93 62.42
CA ALA A 590 -26.75 42.21 63.59
C ALA A 590 -26.82 43.67 64.01
N GLU A 591 -26.83 44.61 63.04
CA GLU A 591 -27.04 46.04 63.34
C GLU A 591 -28.43 46.32 63.96
N LEU A 592 -29.49 45.70 63.44
CA LEU A 592 -30.86 45.82 64.04
C LEU A 592 -30.91 45.16 65.41
N ASP A 593 -30.28 44.03 65.69
CA ASP A 593 -30.22 43.40 66.98
C ASP A 593 -29.42 44.27 68.01
N GLU A 594 -28.40 45.03 67.53
CA GLU A 594 -27.62 45.95 68.36
C GLU A 594 -28.43 47.22 68.69
N MET A 595 -29.15 47.79 67.72
CA MET A 595 -30.06 48.88 67.90
C MET A 595 -31.20 48.50 68.87
N ARG A 596 -31.73 47.32 68.82
CA ARG A 596 -32.79 46.80 69.69
C ARG A 596 -32.32 46.60 71.09
N ARG A 597 -31.12 46.20 71.33
CA ARG A 597 -30.50 46.15 72.70
C ARG A 597 -30.45 47.55 73.40
N LYS A 598 -30.46 48.59 72.51
CA LYS A 598 -30.45 49.98 73.03
C LYS A 598 -31.85 50.57 73.20
N MET A 599 -32.94 49.91 72.75
CA MET A 599 -34.35 50.33 72.90
C MET A 599 -35.19 49.20 73.53
N ASN A 600 -35.80 49.47 74.68
CA ASN A 600 -36.64 48.52 75.46
C ASN A 600 -38.11 48.62 74.96
N GLU A 601 -38.54 47.73 74.01
CA GLU A 601 -39.95 47.48 73.66
C GLU A 601 -40.19 46.07 73.15
N ASP A 602 -41.00 45.25 73.84
CA ASP A 602 -41.20 43.82 73.59
C ASP A 602 -42.10 43.44 72.44
N GLU A 603 -42.95 44.31 71.91
CA GLU A 603 -43.86 43.96 70.76
C GLU A 603 -43.22 43.96 69.35
N GLN A 604 -42.26 44.85 69.16
CA GLN A 604 -41.55 44.87 67.82
C GLN A 604 -40.60 43.70 67.66
N ALA A 605 -40.31 42.98 68.73
CA ALA A 605 -39.42 41.79 68.63
C ALA A 605 -39.98 40.58 67.88
N GLN A 606 -41.29 40.41 67.90
CA GLN A 606 -41.96 39.31 67.18
C GLN A 606 -42.05 39.57 65.70
N GLU A 607 -42.26 40.79 65.23
CA GLU A 607 -42.28 41.14 63.80
C GLU A 607 -40.90 41.05 63.14
N VAL A 608 -39.85 41.54 63.80
CA VAL A 608 -38.46 41.41 63.28
C VAL A 608 -38.03 39.97 63.23
N ASN A 609 -38.38 39.12 64.19
CA ASN A 609 -38.09 37.72 64.19
C ASN A 609 -38.86 36.97 63.08
N ARG A 610 -40.10 37.31 62.72
CA ARG A 610 -40.86 36.84 61.61
C ARG A 610 -40.24 37.25 60.30
N ALA A 611 -39.87 38.49 60.08
CA ALA A 611 -39.21 39.00 58.88
C ALA A 611 -37.85 38.33 58.68
N ARG A 612 -37.06 38.11 59.77
CA ARG A 612 -35.80 37.40 59.68
C ARG A 612 -35.97 35.91 59.26
N SER A 613 -36.94 35.20 59.79
CA SER A 613 -37.24 33.84 59.46
C SER A 613 -37.78 33.73 58.01
N GLU A 614 -38.56 34.65 57.53
CA GLU A 614 -39.03 34.72 56.12
C GLU A 614 -37.90 35.02 55.17
N LEU A 615 -36.98 35.95 55.48
CA LEU A 615 -35.86 36.29 54.62
C LEU A 615 -34.87 35.11 54.58
N ARG A 616 -34.58 34.45 55.70
CA ARG A 616 -33.75 33.20 55.68
C ARG A 616 -34.39 32.11 54.90
N ARG A 617 -35.71 31.94 54.95
CA ARG A 617 -36.42 30.95 54.11
C ARG A 617 -36.29 31.28 52.63
N LYS A 618 -36.53 32.54 52.23
CA LYS A 618 -36.37 32.99 50.82
C LYS A 618 -34.95 32.84 50.30
N LEU A 619 -33.93 33.15 51.10
CA LEU A 619 -32.51 32.96 50.76
C LEU A 619 -32.16 31.47 50.59
N ASN A 620 -32.65 30.59 51.49
CA ASN A 620 -32.45 29.14 51.41
C ASN A 620 -33.19 28.54 50.19
N GLU A 621 -34.38 29.00 49.88
CA GLU A 621 -35.14 28.60 48.68
C GLU A 621 -34.44 29.03 47.40
N SER A 622 -33.85 30.25 47.35
CA SER A 622 -33.06 30.72 46.23
C SER A 622 -31.76 29.92 46.04
N GLN A 623 -31.08 29.59 47.15
CA GLN A 623 -29.87 28.77 47.14
C GLN A 623 -30.17 27.31 46.74
N SER A 624 -31.31 26.75 47.14
CA SER A 624 -31.72 25.41 46.76
C SER A 624 -32.10 25.34 45.26
N LYS A 625 -32.70 26.38 44.70
CA LYS A 625 -33.00 26.48 43.25
C LYS A 625 -31.72 26.54 42.40
N VAL A 626 -30.66 27.18 42.88
CA VAL A 626 -29.36 27.23 42.18
C VAL A 626 -28.63 25.88 42.31
N LYS A 627 -28.71 25.22 43.45
CA LYS A 627 -28.09 23.90 43.71
C LYS A 627 -28.85 22.74 43.03
N ALA A 628 -30.18 22.86 42.82
CA ALA A 628 -31.02 21.80 42.31
C ALA A 628 -30.91 21.53 40.80
N LYS A 629 -30.20 22.35 40.02
CA LYS A 629 -29.83 22.06 38.61
C LYS A 629 -28.45 21.41 38.56
N GLN A 630 -28.31 20.19 39.04
CA GLN A 630 -27.28 19.31 38.51
C GLN A 630 -27.62 18.97 37.05
N PRO A 631 -26.66 19.02 36.13
CA PRO A 631 -26.91 18.48 34.77
C PRO A 631 -27.30 17.00 34.94
N GLU A 632 -28.50 16.66 34.49
CA GLU A 632 -28.85 15.26 34.29
C GLU A 632 -27.73 14.64 33.43
N LYS A 633 -27.03 13.63 33.93
CA LYS A 633 -26.25 12.71 33.15
C LYS A 633 -27.14 12.27 32.00
N PRO A 634 -26.55 12.09 30.73
CA PRO A 634 -27.31 11.57 29.64
C PRO A 634 -28.07 10.32 30.12
N ALA A 635 -29.36 10.31 29.90
CA ALA A 635 -30.23 9.27 30.37
C ALA A 635 -29.70 7.90 29.90
N GLU A 636 -29.38 7.02 30.85
CA GLU A 636 -29.26 5.60 30.58
C GLU A 636 -30.50 5.14 29.84
N ASP A 637 -30.26 4.35 28.81
CA ASP A 637 -31.22 3.70 27.95
C ASP A 637 -32.60 3.48 28.59
N LYS A 638 -33.58 4.29 28.23
CA LYS A 638 -34.97 3.91 28.42
C LYS A 638 -35.23 2.76 27.47
N LYS A 639 -35.10 1.51 27.96
CA LYS A 639 -35.65 0.35 27.28
C LYS A 639 -37.13 0.64 26.99
N SER A 640 -37.51 0.53 25.72
CA SER A 640 -38.88 0.75 25.29
C SER A 640 -39.78 -0.20 26.07
N ALA A 641 -40.82 0.31 26.67
CA ALA A 641 -41.74 -0.44 27.52
C ALA A 641 -42.58 -1.48 26.77
N ARG A 642 -42.42 -1.62 25.44
CA ARG A 642 -43.08 -2.62 24.60
C ARG A 642 -42.18 -2.99 23.39
N GLU A 643 -42.46 -4.18 22.84
CA GLU A 643 -41.83 -4.64 21.59
C GLU A 643 -42.26 -3.78 20.41
N VAL A 644 -41.30 -3.46 19.55
CA VAL A 644 -41.49 -2.69 18.31
C VAL A 644 -42.23 -3.55 17.29
N ARG A 645 -43.26 -2.97 16.64
CA ARG A 645 -44.09 -3.64 15.65
C ARG A 645 -44.07 -2.91 14.30
N ALA A 646 -44.45 -3.62 13.25
CA ALA A 646 -44.62 -3.01 11.92
C ALA A 646 -45.64 -1.85 11.99
N GLY A 647 -45.26 -0.70 11.41
CA GLY A 647 -46.02 0.57 11.46
C GLY A 647 -45.67 1.50 12.59
N ASP A 648 -44.76 1.12 13.50
CA ASP A 648 -44.26 2.04 14.53
C ASP A 648 -43.21 3.00 13.96
N THR A 649 -43.19 4.23 14.50
CA THR A 649 -42.11 5.21 14.16
C THR A 649 -41.00 5.10 15.20
N VAL A 650 -39.80 4.84 14.73
CA VAL A 650 -38.59 4.66 15.56
C VAL A 650 -37.51 5.65 15.15
N GLU A 651 -36.64 5.97 16.08
CA GLU A 651 -35.42 6.76 15.83
C GLU A 651 -34.22 5.82 15.84
N ILE A 652 -33.41 5.86 14.77
CA ILE A 652 -32.19 5.06 14.64
C ILE A 652 -31.09 5.68 15.54
N LYS A 653 -30.62 4.94 16.54
CA LYS A 653 -29.61 5.40 17.53
C LYS A 653 -28.34 5.92 16.89
N SER A 654 -27.85 5.28 15.85
CA SER A 654 -26.59 5.61 15.19
C SER A 654 -26.68 6.85 14.28
N MET A 655 -27.90 7.20 13.81
CA MET A 655 -28.08 8.25 12.80
C MET A 655 -28.95 9.41 13.29
N GLY A 656 -29.70 9.26 14.39
CA GLY A 656 -30.63 10.27 14.89
C GLY A 656 -31.79 10.60 13.92
N VAL A 657 -32.09 9.65 13.01
CA VAL A 657 -33.10 9.85 11.96
C VAL A 657 -34.35 9.04 12.29
N LYS A 658 -35.51 9.63 12.12
CA LYS A 658 -36.81 8.95 12.26
C LYS A 658 -37.04 8.03 11.08
N ALA A 659 -37.43 6.77 11.37
CA ALA A 659 -37.73 5.75 10.40
C ALA A 659 -39.02 5.03 10.77
N GLU A 660 -39.76 4.59 9.80
CA GLU A 660 -40.95 3.78 9.97
C GLU A 660 -40.58 2.29 9.89
N VAL A 661 -41.07 1.48 10.81
CA VAL A 661 -40.91 0.02 10.79
C VAL A 661 -41.82 -0.59 9.75
N VAL A 662 -41.24 -1.03 8.65
CA VAL A 662 -41.98 -1.65 7.55
C VAL A 662 -42.40 -3.05 7.90
N ASP A 663 -41.50 -3.86 8.44
CA ASP A 663 -41.74 -5.25 8.81
C ASP A 663 -40.75 -5.74 9.87
N VAL A 664 -41.13 -6.79 10.60
CA VAL A 664 -40.29 -7.46 11.59
C VAL A 664 -40.00 -8.86 11.08
N ASN A 665 -38.75 -9.18 10.81
CA ASN A 665 -38.34 -10.47 10.29
C ASN A 665 -38.45 -11.59 11.35
N PRO A 666 -38.54 -12.87 10.96
CA PRO A 666 -38.58 -13.99 11.90
C PRO A 666 -37.32 -14.12 12.76
N ASP A 667 -36.19 -13.52 12.35
CA ASP A 667 -34.94 -13.45 13.10
C ASP A 667 -34.91 -12.34 14.15
N GLY A 668 -36.03 -11.58 14.31
CA GLY A 668 -36.14 -10.45 15.24
C GLY A 668 -35.56 -9.13 14.72
N SER A 669 -35.02 -9.07 13.53
CA SER A 669 -34.51 -7.83 12.94
C SER A 669 -35.64 -7.00 12.34
N LEU A 670 -35.49 -5.66 12.37
CA LEU A 670 -36.45 -4.67 11.90
C LEU A 670 -36.04 -4.16 10.54
N ASN A 671 -36.96 -4.19 9.56
CA ASN A 671 -36.83 -3.49 8.30
C ASN A 671 -37.40 -2.08 8.46
N LEU A 672 -36.54 -1.07 8.40
CA LEU A 672 -36.89 0.33 8.62
C LEU A 672 -36.82 1.12 7.33
N ARG A 673 -37.76 2.04 7.15
CA ARG A 673 -37.76 3.02 6.05
C ARG A 673 -37.45 4.40 6.59
N ALA A 674 -36.28 4.92 6.27
CA ALA A 674 -35.86 6.29 6.57
C ALA A 674 -35.86 7.12 5.26
N GLY A 675 -36.98 7.79 4.95
CA GLY A 675 -37.14 8.45 3.65
C GLY A 675 -37.14 7.46 2.48
N ILE A 676 -36.16 7.57 1.58
CA ILE A 676 -35.97 6.68 0.42
C ILE A 676 -35.08 5.44 0.72
N MET A 677 -34.47 5.36 1.90
CA MET A 677 -33.56 4.27 2.28
C MET A 677 -34.29 3.22 3.12
N ASN A 678 -34.08 1.96 2.77
CA ASN A 678 -34.47 0.83 3.60
C ASN A 678 -33.25 0.31 4.34
N VAL A 679 -33.33 0.20 5.68
CA VAL A 679 -32.23 -0.22 6.54
C VAL A 679 -32.69 -1.37 7.42
N LYS A 680 -31.90 -2.44 7.53
CA LYS A 680 -32.17 -3.57 8.41
C LYS A 680 -31.34 -3.40 9.69
N LEU A 681 -32.01 -3.29 10.86
CA LEU A 681 -31.39 -3.08 12.16
C LEU A 681 -31.97 -4.01 13.21
N LYS A 682 -31.26 -4.16 14.35
CA LYS A 682 -31.77 -4.91 15.51
C LYS A 682 -32.68 -4.01 16.37
N PRO A 683 -33.61 -4.55 17.15
CA PRO A 683 -34.47 -3.78 18.05
C PRO A 683 -33.69 -2.92 19.06
N ASP A 684 -32.50 -3.34 19.43
CA ASP A 684 -31.63 -2.63 20.38
C ASP A 684 -31.02 -1.36 19.80
N ASP A 685 -31.01 -1.20 18.47
CA ASP A 685 -30.41 -0.06 17.76
C ASP A 685 -31.40 1.08 17.47
N VAL A 686 -32.63 0.97 17.99
CA VAL A 686 -33.69 1.97 17.75
C VAL A 686 -34.39 2.39 19.03
N TYR A 687 -34.97 3.61 19.03
CA TYR A 687 -35.89 4.10 20.06
C TYR A 687 -37.29 4.24 19.51
N LEU A 688 -38.30 3.73 20.20
CA LEU A 688 -39.71 3.88 19.83
C LEU A 688 -40.14 5.35 20.14
N ILE A 689 -40.64 6.07 19.11
CA ILE A 689 -41.13 7.45 19.27
C ILE A 689 -42.65 7.47 19.38
N GLU A 690 -43.33 6.82 18.43
CA GLU A 690 -44.80 6.76 18.38
C GLU A 690 -45.29 5.35 18.01
N GLY A 691 -46.27 4.82 18.74
CA GLY A 691 -46.87 3.54 18.49
C GLY A 691 -48.24 3.70 17.80
N HIS A 692 -48.47 3.02 16.68
CA HIS A 692 -49.79 2.98 16.04
C HIS A 692 -50.76 2.12 16.85
N ALA A 693 -51.88 2.70 17.26
CA ALA A 693 -53.02 1.99 17.86
C ALA A 693 -53.73 1.13 16.78
N ALA A 694 -53.67 -0.18 16.97
CA ALA A 694 -54.25 -1.15 16.01
C ALA A 694 -55.76 -0.94 15.82
N LYS A 695 -56.18 -0.55 14.63
CA LYS A 695 -57.55 -0.77 14.17
C LYS A 695 -57.66 -2.20 13.63
N GLN A 696 -58.35 -3.06 14.37
CA GLN A 696 -58.71 -4.39 13.92
C GLN A 696 -59.52 -4.30 12.62
N LYS A 697 -59.09 -5.04 11.59
CA LYS A 697 -59.97 -5.48 10.49
C LYS A 697 -59.81 -6.98 10.27
N LYS A 698 -61.00 -7.59 10.21
CA LYS A 698 -61.29 -9.02 10.13
C LYS A 698 -60.61 -9.69 8.92
N GLN A 699 -60.25 -10.93 9.15
CA GLN A 699 -59.79 -11.97 8.20
C GLN A 699 -60.79 -12.23 7.10
N SER A 700 -60.31 -12.46 5.89
CA SER A 700 -60.89 -13.48 5.00
C SER A 700 -59.71 -14.20 4.31
N VAL A 701 -59.77 -15.52 4.45
CA VAL A 701 -58.87 -16.54 3.92
C VAL A 701 -59.21 -16.76 2.44
N THR A 702 -58.23 -16.90 1.56
CA THR A 702 -58.17 -17.97 0.54
C THR A 702 -56.87 -18.08 -0.20
N LEU A 703 -56.29 -19.27 -0.08
CA LEU A 703 -55.47 -20.13 -0.96
C LEU A 703 -54.64 -19.53 -2.11
N ALA A 704 -53.36 -19.86 -1.97
CA ALA A 704 -52.39 -20.49 -2.85
C ALA A 704 -52.47 -20.32 -4.38
N GLY A 705 -51.32 -19.88 -4.94
CA GLY A 705 -51.00 -20.03 -6.36
C GLY A 705 -49.76 -19.19 -6.73
N SER A 706 -48.65 -19.88 -6.92
CA SER A 706 -47.36 -19.41 -7.41
C SER A 706 -47.44 -18.44 -8.59
N THR A 707 -46.62 -17.36 -8.59
CA THR A 707 -45.66 -16.97 -9.61
C THR A 707 -45.25 -15.50 -9.44
N ALA A 708 -43.95 -15.24 -9.54
CA ALA A 708 -43.25 -14.00 -9.87
C ALA A 708 -43.68 -12.68 -9.15
N ALA A 709 -42.78 -12.09 -8.39
CA ALA A 709 -42.88 -10.78 -7.76
C ALA A 709 -43.27 -9.71 -8.79
N ARG A 710 -44.55 -9.26 -8.76
CA ARG A 710 -45.00 -8.03 -9.41
C ARG A 710 -44.92 -6.89 -8.40
N ALA A 711 -44.05 -5.92 -8.68
CA ALA A 711 -44.07 -4.65 -7.96
C ALA A 711 -45.49 -4.06 -8.05
N ALA A 712 -46.11 -3.71 -6.91
CA ALA A 712 -47.40 -3.06 -6.84
C ALA A 712 -47.26 -1.67 -7.45
N VAL A 713 -47.98 -1.42 -8.57
CA VAL A 713 -48.00 -0.10 -9.22
C VAL A 713 -48.78 0.86 -8.34
N SER A 714 -48.16 2.03 -8.01
CA SER A 714 -48.84 3.11 -7.24
C SER A 714 -50.08 3.59 -7.96
N PRO A 715 -51.19 3.94 -7.27
CA PRO A 715 -52.39 4.50 -7.87
C PRO A 715 -52.21 5.97 -8.31
N GLU A 716 -51.07 6.60 -8.03
CA GLU A 716 -50.79 7.98 -8.41
C GLU A 716 -49.35 8.17 -8.87
N ILE A 717 -49.16 9.15 -9.78
CA ILE A 717 -47.88 9.62 -10.26
C ILE A 717 -47.79 11.15 -10.11
N ASP A 718 -46.60 11.62 -9.64
CA ASP A 718 -46.33 13.04 -9.50
C ASP A 718 -45.35 13.53 -10.58
N LEU A 719 -45.84 14.43 -11.44
CA LEU A 719 -45.09 14.97 -12.58
C LEU A 719 -44.64 16.43 -12.36
N ARG A 720 -44.79 16.96 -11.14
CA ARG A 720 -44.43 18.36 -10.84
C ARG A 720 -42.93 18.57 -10.97
N GLY A 721 -42.54 19.64 -11.66
CA GLY A 721 -41.10 19.96 -11.85
C GLY A 721 -40.44 19.29 -13.07
N MET A 722 -41.17 18.45 -13.81
CA MET A 722 -40.68 17.84 -15.06
C MET A 722 -40.93 18.75 -16.27
N GLU A 723 -40.10 18.63 -17.30
CA GLU A 723 -40.36 19.28 -18.60
C GLU A 723 -41.52 18.57 -19.32
N SER A 724 -42.25 19.33 -20.17
CA SER A 724 -43.49 18.82 -20.78
C SER A 724 -43.32 17.53 -21.59
N ILE A 725 -42.18 17.34 -22.24
CA ILE A 725 -41.89 16.14 -23.06
C ILE A 725 -41.59 14.96 -22.14
N GLU A 726 -40.81 15.19 -21.09
CA GLU A 726 -40.44 14.16 -20.11
C GLU A 726 -41.66 13.69 -19.31
N ALA A 727 -42.48 14.61 -18.88
CA ALA A 727 -43.72 14.32 -18.16
C ALA A 727 -44.74 13.53 -18.99
N VAL A 728 -44.83 13.78 -20.29
CA VAL A 728 -45.70 13.00 -21.20
C VAL A 728 -45.20 11.57 -21.32
N ASN A 729 -43.89 11.34 -21.47
CA ASN A 729 -43.28 10.00 -21.53
C ASN A 729 -43.46 9.23 -20.21
N ALA A 730 -43.22 9.88 -19.07
CA ALA A 730 -43.42 9.31 -17.76
C ALA A 730 -44.90 8.92 -17.50
N ALA A 731 -45.82 9.77 -17.88
CA ALA A 731 -47.25 9.49 -17.78
C ALA A 731 -47.69 8.32 -18.66
N GLU A 732 -47.17 8.22 -19.88
CA GLU A 732 -47.49 7.13 -20.82
C GLU A 732 -47.00 5.77 -20.27
N GLN A 733 -45.73 5.69 -19.83
CA GLN A 733 -45.17 4.47 -19.20
C GLN A 733 -45.94 4.07 -17.91
N TYR A 734 -46.37 5.09 -17.13
CA TYR A 734 -47.13 4.83 -15.92
C TYR A 734 -48.51 4.28 -16.23
N ILE A 735 -49.21 4.78 -17.27
CA ILE A 735 -50.51 4.25 -17.71
C ILE A 735 -50.36 2.78 -18.17
N ASP A 736 -49.34 2.47 -18.96
CA ASP A 736 -49.05 1.08 -19.38
C ASP A 736 -48.81 0.16 -18.17
N SER A 737 -48.02 0.62 -17.20
CA SER A 737 -47.79 -0.11 -15.95
C SER A 737 -49.07 -0.25 -15.12
N ALA A 738 -49.93 0.78 -15.06
CA ALA A 738 -51.18 0.74 -14.34
C ALA A 738 -52.20 -0.23 -14.97
N VAL A 739 -52.24 -0.30 -16.29
CA VAL A 739 -53.04 -1.28 -17.04
C VAL A 739 -52.55 -2.70 -16.77
N MET A 740 -51.25 -2.92 -16.81
CA MET A 740 -50.64 -4.22 -16.44
C MET A 740 -50.93 -4.60 -14.98
N GLY A 741 -50.99 -3.60 -14.07
CA GLY A 741 -51.34 -3.73 -12.67
C GLY A 741 -52.86 -3.89 -12.42
N LYS A 742 -53.72 -3.86 -13.49
CA LYS A 742 -55.20 -3.92 -13.42
C LYS A 742 -55.84 -2.82 -12.54
N LEU A 743 -55.24 -1.63 -12.50
CA LEU A 743 -55.83 -0.48 -11.84
C LEU A 743 -56.98 0.05 -12.68
N LYS A 744 -58.14 0.38 -12.05
CA LYS A 744 -59.32 0.92 -12.73
C LYS A 744 -59.25 2.46 -12.83
N THR A 745 -58.60 3.09 -11.87
CA THR A 745 -58.52 4.55 -11.78
C THR A 745 -57.14 4.93 -11.28
N VAL A 746 -56.51 5.92 -11.90
CA VAL A 746 -55.20 6.44 -11.53
C VAL A 746 -55.23 7.97 -11.50
N THR A 747 -54.32 8.54 -10.72
CA THR A 747 -54.20 9.96 -10.46
C THR A 747 -52.89 10.51 -11.00
N ILE A 748 -52.95 11.52 -11.85
CA ILE A 748 -51.77 12.18 -12.40
C ILE A 748 -51.69 13.60 -11.82
N ILE A 749 -50.63 13.90 -11.05
CA ILE A 749 -50.40 15.17 -10.39
C ILE A 749 -49.44 16.02 -11.26
N HIS A 750 -49.92 17.10 -11.86
CA HIS A 750 -49.12 17.99 -12.72
C HIS A 750 -48.97 19.41 -12.17
N GLY A 751 -49.60 19.70 -11.04
CA GLY A 751 -49.53 21.01 -10.39
C GLY A 751 -50.44 22.09 -11.01
N LYS A 752 -50.60 23.25 -10.29
CA LYS A 752 -51.45 24.39 -10.70
C LYS A 752 -50.69 25.46 -11.49
N GLY A 753 -49.45 25.23 -11.97
CA GLY A 753 -48.59 26.23 -12.68
C GLY A 753 -49.19 26.79 -13.94
N THR A 754 -48.41 27.17 -14.94
CA THR A 754 -48.82 27.82 -16.22
C THR A 754 -49.81 27.01 -17.04
N GLY A 755 -50.08 25.76 -16.68
CA GLY A 755 -51.01 24.87 -17.38
C GLY A 755 -50.38 24.13 -18.58
N ALA A 756 -49.13 24.41 -18.95
CA ALA A 756 -48.47 23.75 -20.08
C ALA A 756 -48.37 22.22 -19.87
N LEU A 757 -47.96 21.78 -18.67
CA LEU A 757 -47.83 20.38 -18.31
C LEU A 757 -49.21 19.68 -18.34
N ARG A 758 -50.25 20.32 -17.77
CA ARG A 758 -51.60 19.83 -17.81
C ARG A 758 -52.10 19.63 -19.26
N ALA A 759 -51.89 20.64 -20.13
CA ALA A 759 -52.30 20.56 -21.53
C ALA A 759 -51.59 19.40 -22.27
N ALA A 760 -50.30 19.24 -22.07
CA ALA A 760 -49.49 18.15 -22.67
C ALA A 760 -49.97 16.77 -22.23
N VAL A 761 -50.18 16.58 -20.91
CA VAL A 761 -50.69 15.31 -20.35
C VAL A 761 -52.10 15.02 -20.87
N GLN A 762 -53.00 15.97 -20.87
CA GLN A 762 -54.38 15.79 -21.40
C GLN A 762 -54.40 15.46 -22.89
N GLN A 763 -53.52 16.07 -23.70
CA GLN A 763 -53.41 15.77 -25.11
C GLN A 763 -52.88 14.31 -25.34
N MET A 764 -51.96 13.82 -24.51
CA MET A 764 -51.49 12.42 -24.52
C MET A 764 -52.65 11.47 -24.12
N LEU A 765 -53.33 11.75 -23.01
CA LEU A 765 -54.45 10.92 -22.53
C LEU A 765 -55.57 10.77 -23.57
N LYS A 766 -55.87 11.82 -24.33
CA LYS A 766 -56.87 11.82 -25.42
C LYS A 766 -56.52 10.85 -26.57
N ARG A 767 -55.19 10.59 -26.77
CA ARG A 767 -54.68 9.72 -27.82
C ARG A 767 -54.45 8.26 -27.36
N ASN A 768 -54.35 8.06 -26.04
CA ASN A 768 -54.01 6.76 -25.48
C ASN A 768 -55.23 5.82 -25.47
N LYS A 769 -55.16 4.69 -26.15
CA LYS A 769 -56.22 3.70 -26.33
C LYS A 769 -56.66 2.99 -25.04
N ALA A 770 -55.79 2.96 -24.02
CA ALA A 770 -56.05 2.34 -22.73
C ALA A 770 -56.87 3.22 -21.79
N VAL A 771 -57.01 4.50 -22.10
CA VAL A 771 -57.79 5.46 -21.31
C VAL A 771 -59.26 5.39 -21.73
N LYS A 772 -60.13 5.19 -20.75
CA LYS A 772 -61.59 5.21 -20.95
C LYS A 772 -62.15 6.64 -20.86
N SER A 773 -61.78 7.37 -19.79
CA SER A 773 -62.13 8.75 -19.57
C SER A 773 -61.12 9.43 -18.65
N TYR A 774 -61.04 10.78 -18.72
CA TYR A 774 -60.26 11.57 -17.77
C TYR A 774 -61.02 12.84 -17.38
N ARG A 775 -60.78 13.31 -16.16
CA ARG A 775 -61.35 14.57 -15.62
C ARG A 775 -60.31 15.27 -14.70
N LEU A 776 -60.53 16.55 -14.50
CA LEU A 776 -59.82 17.29 -13.45
C LEU A 776 -60.29 16.83 -12.05
N GLY A 777 -59.42 16.93 -11.06
CA GLY A 777 -59.77 16.69 -9.67
C GLY A 777 -60.86 17.63 -9.17
N ARG A 778 -61.72 17.14 -8.27
CA ARG A 778 -62.75 17.94 -7.54
C ARG A 778 -62.13 18.54 -6.25
N PHE A 779 -62.89 19.33 -5.58
CA PHE A 779 -62.54 19.87 -4.27
C PHE A 779 -62.17 18.72 -3.29
N GLY A 780 -60.96 18.75 -2.75
CA GLY A 780 -60.39 17.66 -1.94
C GLY A 780 -59.58 16.61 -2.71
N GLU A 781 -59.60 16.58 -4.08
CA GLU A 781 -58.83 15.68 -4.94
C GLU A 781 -57.63 16.40 -5.59
N GLY A 782 -57.28 17.62 -5.22
CA GLY A 782 -56.19 18.43 -5.77
C GLY A 782 -56.63 19.43 -6.86
N GLU A 783 -57.92 19.50 -7.19
CA GLU A 783 -58.57 20.47 -8.11
C GLU A 783 -57.90 20.55 -9.50
N SER A 784 -57.59 21.75 -10.00
CA SER A 784 -56.97 21.96 -11.32
C SER A 784 -55.51 21.50 -11.43
N GLY A 785 -54.89 21.09 -10.34
CA GLY A 785 -53.51 20.57 -10.31
C GLY A 785 -53.38 19.06 -10.54
N VAL A 786 -54.50 18.33 -10.70
CA VAL A 786 -54.55 16.88 -10.79
C VAL A 786 -55.51 16.43 -11.90
N THR A 787 -55.13 15.42 -12.64
CA THR A 787 -56.04 14.76 -13.61
C THR A 787 -56.26 13.29 -13.16
N ILE A 788 -57.52 12.92 -12.96
CA ILE A 788 -57.97 11.57 -12.63
C ILE A 788 -58.33 10.87 -13.94
N VAL A 789 -57.75 9.67 -14.13
CA VAL A 789 -57.89 8.88 -15.36
C VAL A 789 -58.56 7.55 -15.06
N GLU A 790 -59.63 7.23 -15.75
CA GLU A 790 -60.23 5.88 -15.76
C GLU A 790 -59.64 5.09 -16.90
N LEU A 791 -59.16 3.90 -16.58
CA LEU A 791 -58.54 2.94 -17.52
C LEU A 791 -59.63 1.93 -17.94
N LYS A 792 -59.50 1.38 -19.15
CA LYS A 792 -60.43 0.39 -19.73
C LYS A 792 -60.35 -0.95 -19.03
#